data_c4c604bef416660995f99e811b2a051c
#
_entry.id   c4c604bef416660995f99e811b2a051c
#
_cell.length_a   1.000
_cell.length_b   1.000
_cell.length_c   1.000
_cell.angle_alpha   90.00
_cell.angle_beta   90.00
_cell.angle_gamma   90.00
#
_symmetry.space_group_name_H-M   'P 1'
#
loop_
_entity.id
_entity.type
_entity.pdbx_description
1 polymer ?
#
loop_
_entity_poly.entity_id
_entity_poly.type
_entity_poly.pdbx_seq_one_letter_code
_entity_poly.pdbx_strand_id
1 'polypeptide(L)'
;MNYGFVKVAAAVPLVQVADCFYNIEKIEGLMRQASEKGVQIIAFPELSVTGYTCLDLFAQQTLLNGAEAALLQLVSNTAELDNLTIVGVPLRTENRLINAAVVFQKGAIRGVVPKTYLPNYKEFQEQRWFTSATELRESTISIGKEEYPMGSHLLFRSGRLTAGIEICEDLWVPVPPSSLLTMEGANIIFNLSASNELIGKHAYLRSLICQQSARCMAGYVYASSGFGESSTDLVFAGNGIIAENGNLLAESPRFTMEEQLVISEIDIETLQNDRQVNTSFMYGTSGLPKEKAQVVDFQVRIPDGFSLTRPVDPHPFTPSGEALKERCEEIFHIQVAGLAKRLVHAHAQTAVVGISGGLDSTLALLVTVMTFDALKMPRGQIIGITMPGFGTTDRTYTNACDLIRSLGVTLKEIPIKEACLQHFRDIDHDPSVHDVTYENSQARERTQLLMDVANQKNGLVIGTGDLSELALGWATYNGDHMSMYGVNGSIPKTLVKYLVEWVANHKVDDASRLTLLDIVDTPISPELIPADENGNIKQKTEDLVGPYELHDFFLYHFLRFGSHPSKIYFLAQKAFAGIYDNATVKKWLYTFFRRFFQQQFKRSCLPDGPKVGSVSLSPRGDWRMPSDAVSRLWLEEIERINI
;
A
#
# COMPACT_ATOMS: atom_id res chain seq x y z
N MET A 1 -21.53 4.37 3.29
CA MET A 1 -20.29 4.62 4.11
C MET A 1 -19.13 4.83 3.15
N ASN A 2 -18.16 5.67 3.48
CA ASN A 2 -16.98 5.93 2.64
C ASN A 2 -15.69 5.24 3.15
N TYR A 3 -15.76 4.48 4.22
CA TYR A 3 -14.63 3.73 4.82
C TYR A 3 -13.34 4.55 5.01
N GLY A 4 -13.49 5.85 5.33
CA GLY A 4 -12.36 6.76 5.51
C GLY A 4 -11.78 7.36 4.21
N PHE A 5 -12.35 7.06 3.05
CA PHE A 5 -11.91 7.64 1.79
C PHE A 5 -12.50 9.03 1.56
N VAL A 6 -11.68 9.95 1.07
CA VAL A 6 -12.08 11.31 0.65
C VAL A 6 -11.73 11.47 -0.82
N LYS A 7 -12.74 11.79 -1.64
CA LYS A 7 -12.56 12.02 -3.08
C LYS A 7 -12.09 13.45 -3.31
N VAL A 8 -10.91 13.59 -3.89
CA VAL A 8 -10.25 14.87 -4.15
C VAL A 8 -9.97 15.07 -5.63
N ALA A 9 -9.83 16.33 -6.04
CA ALA A 9 -9.44 16.65 -7.41
C ALA A 9 -8.36 17.75 -7.48
N ALA A 10 -7.44 17.56 -8.42
CA ALA A 10 -6.56 18.59 -8.95
C ALA A 10 -7.13 19.02 -10.32
N ALA A 11 -7.53 20.27 -10.44
CA ALA A 11 -8.11 20.83 -11.66
C ALA A 11 -7.12 21.75 -12.37
N VAL A 12 -7.08 21.66 -13.70
CA VAL A 12 -6.28 22.56 -14.55
C VAL A 12 -7.22 23.23 -15.55
N PRO A 13 -7.68 24.46 -15.26
CA PRO A 13 -8.54 25.21 -16.17
C PRO A 13 -7.74 25.75 -17.35
N LEU A 14 -8.41 26.00 -18.45
CA LEU A 14 -7.91 26.92 -19.46
C LEU A 14 -7.99 28.34 -18.92
N VAL A 15 -6.91 29.10 -19.04
CA VAL A 15 -6.89 30.48 -18.58
C VAL A 15 -6.64 31.47 -19.73
N GLN A 16 -7.08 32.71 -19.55
CA GLN A 16 -6.67 33.86 -20.34
C GLN A 16 -6.05 34.88 -19.38
N VAL A 17 -4.82 35.27 -19.66
CA VAL A 17 -4.06 36.18 -18.79
C VAL A 17 -4.81 37.51 -18.65
N ALA A 18 -5.06 37.92 -17.41
CA ALA A 18 -5.78 39.12 -17.00
C ALA A 18 -7.30 39.13 -17.33
N ASP A 19 -7.87 38.04 -17.86
CA ASP A 19 -9.32 37.92 -18.05
C ASP A 19 -9.98 37.14 -16.91
N CYS A 20 -10.22 37.83 -15.79
CA CYS A 20 -10.71 37.18 -14.56
C CYS A 20 -12.09 36.54 -14.75
N PHE A 21 -12.96 37.09 -15.59
CA PHE A 21 -14.33 36.59 -15.79
C PHE A 21 -14.33 35.34 -16.67
N TYR A 22 -13.51 35.29 -17.72
CA TYR A 22 -13.32 34.08 -18.49
C TYR A 22 -12.74 32.94 -17.60
N ASN A 23 -11.78 33.28 -16.78
CA ASN A 23 -11.10 32.28 -15.93
C ASN A 23 -12.05 31.65 -14.90
N ILE A 24 -12.92 32.47 -14.26
CA ILE A 24 -13.90 31.91 -13.31
C ILE A 24 -14.98 31.08 -14.00
N GLU A 25 -15.36 31.38 -15.25
CA GLU A 25 -16.27 30.54 -16.02
C GLU A 25 -15.70 29.14 -16.22
N LYS A 26 -14.41 29.02 -16.53
CA LYS A 26 -13.69 27.76 -16.67
C LYS A 26 -13.57 27.02 -15.33
N ILE A 27 -13.24 27.74 -14.27
CA ILE A 27 -13.18 27.20 -12.90
C ILE A 27 -14.56 26.67 -12.47
N GLU A 28 -15.64 27.43 -12.69
CA GLU A 28 -17.02 27.03 -12.38
C GLU A 28 -17.41 25.75 -13.14
N GLY A 29 -17.08 25.65 -14.44
CA GLY A 29 -17.33 24.46 -15.25
C GLY A 29 -16.68 23.20 -14.67
N LEU A 30 -15.41 23.28 -14.26
CA LEU A 30 -14.70 22.17 -13.62
C LEU A 30 -15.23 21.83 -12.21
N MET A 31 -15.67 22.85 -11.43
CA MET A 31 -16.32 22.62 -10.13
C MET A 31 -17.61 21.81 -10.28
N ARG A 32 -18.46 22.14 -11.28
CA ARG A 32 -19.70 21.41 -11.58
C ARG A 32 -19.41 19.97 -12.00
N GLN A 33 -18.46 19.75 -12.91
CA GLN A 33 -18.02 18.41 -13.31
C GLN A 33 -17.50 17.60 -12.12
N ALA A 34 -16.71 18.22 -11.23
CA ALA A 34 -16.19 17.57 -10.03
C ALA A 34 -17.33 17.19 -9.06
N SER A 35 -18.31 18.08 -8.88
CA SER A 35 -19.48 17.82 -8.04
C SER A 35 -20.31 16.65 -8.55
N GLU A 36 -20.56 16.56 -9.86
CA GLU A 36 -21.27 15.44 -10.51
C GLU A 36 -20.54 14.10 -10.28
N LYS A 37 -19.21 14.12 -10.23
CA LYS A 37 -18.37 12.95 -9.94
C LYS A 37 -18.18 12.66 -8.44
N GLY A 38 -18.85 13.43 -7.58
CA GLY A 38 -18.84 13.26 -6.13
C GLY A 38 -17.52 13.68 -5.47
N VAL A 39 -16.76 14.59 -6.09
CA VAL A 39 -15.54 15.17 -5.51
C VAL A 39 -15.91 16.03 -4.31
N GLN A 40 -15.20 15.83 -3.21
CA GLN A 40 -15.46 16.52 -1.94
C GLN A 40 -14.59 17.78 -1.76
N ILE A 41 -13.35 17.74 -2.28
CA ILE A 41 -12.44 18.90 -2.28
C ILE A 41 -11.78 19.01 -3.64
N ILE A 42 -11.77 20.23 -4.19
CA ILE A 42 -11.13 20.54 -5.48
C ILE A 42 -10.16 21.71 -5.31
N ALA A 43 -8.97 21.57 -5.87
CA ALA A 43 -7.96 22.63 -5.91
C ALA A 43 -7.64 23.04 -7.35
N PHE A 44 -7.49 24.33 -7.53
CA PHE A 44 -7.12 24.99 -8.77
C PHE A 44 -5.70 25.56 -8.66
N PRO A 45 -5.04 25.92 -9.77
CA PRO A 45 -3.69 26.44 -9.76
C PRO A 45 -3.54 27.79 -9.03
N GLU A 46 -2.32 28.10 -8.69
CA GLU A 46 -1.88 29.40 -8.17
C GLU A 46 -2.31 30.53 -9.11
N LEU A 47 -2.89 31.59 -8.55
CA LEU A 47 -3.38 32.78 -9.28
C LEU A 47 -4.32 32.46 -10.47
N SER A 48 -5.02 31.35 -10.42
CA SER A 48 -5.87 30.87 -11.52
C SER A 48 -7.01 31.82 -11.89
N VAL A 49 -7.41 32.72 -11.00
CA VAL A 49 -8.44 33.73 -11.29
C VAL A 49 -7.93 34.81 -12.26
N THR A 50 -6.65 35.17 -12.21
CA THR A 50 -6.05 36.20 -13.09
C THR A 50 -5.18 35.60 -14.20
N GLY A 51 -4.68 34.39 -14.04
CA GLY A 51 -3.46 33.87 -14.62
C GLY A 51 -2.26 34.29 -13.80
N TYR A 52 -1.26 33.42 -13.72
CA TYR A 52 0.01 33.66 -13.01
C TYR A 52 0.88 34.69 -13.72
N THR A 53 0.87 34.69 -15.04
CA THR A 53 1.80 35.47 -15.88
C THR A 53 1.35 36.91 -16.15
N CYS A 54 0.57 37.52 -15.24
CA CYS A 54 0.14 38.90 -15.36
C CYS A 54 1.25 39.94 -15.18
N LEU A 55 2.39 39.56 -14.57
CA LEU A 55 3.57 40.42 -14.36
C LEU A 55 3.19 41.78 -13.71
N ASP A 56 3.66 42.91 -14.27
CA ASP A 56 3.42 44.26 -13.75
C ASP A 56 1.93 44.70 -13.80
N LEU A 57 1.07 43.92 -14.45
CA LEU A 57 -0.37 44.16 -14.35
C LEU A 57 -0.88 43.94 -12.93
N PHE A 58 -0.20 43.19 -12.08
CA PHE A 58 -0.54 43.07 -10.66
C PHE A 58 -0.45 44.40 -9.91
N ALA A 59 0.21 45.44 -10.45
CA ALA A 59 0.20 46.80 -9.91
C ALA A 59 -1.03 47.62 -10.36
N GLN A 60 -1.88 47.07 -11.25
CA GLN A 60 -3.04 47.77 -11.81
C GLN A 60 -4.32 47.56 -11.00
N GLN A 61 -4.90 48.63 -10.50
CA GLN A 61 -6.16 48.56 -9.71
C GLN A 61 -7.31 47.93 -10.49
N THR A 62 -7.34 48.08 -11.81
CA THR A 62 -8.37 47.49 -12.67
C THR A 62 -8.33 45.96 -12.59
N LEU A 63 -7.13 45.36 -12.65
CA LEU A 63 -6.95 43.89 -12.53
C LEU A 63 -7.36 43.41 -11.14
N LEU A 64 -6.89 44.08 -10.08
CA LEU A 64 -7.15 43.67 -8.70
C LEU A 64 -8.61 43.79 -8.33
N ASN A 65 -9.28 44.85 -8.77
CA ASN A 65 -10.74 45.01 -8.58
C ASN A 65 -11.51 43.96 -9.38
N GLY A 66 -11.07 43.66 -10.60
CA GLY A 66 -11.66 42.61 -11.43
C GLY A 66 -11.49 41.21 -10.81
N ALA A 67 -10.34 40.91 -10.25
CA ALA A 67 -10.07 39.64 -9.58
C ALA A 67 -10.96 39.45 -8.34
N GLU A 68 -11.11 40.46 -7.50
CA GLU A 68 -11.99 40.41 -6.33
C GLU A 68 -13.46 40.28 -6.73
N ALA A 69 -13.92 41.03 -7.73
CA ALA A 69 -15.29 40.94 -8.23
C ALA A 69 -15.58 39.57 -8.85
N ALA A 70 -14.66 39.02 -9.63
CA ALA A 70 -14.74 37.68 -10.22
C ALA A 70 -14.77 36.58 -9.14
N LEU A 71 -13.93 36.68 -8.11
CA LEU A 71 -13.96 35.74 -6.98
C LEU A 71 -15.33 35.73 -6.28
N LEU A 72 -15.87 36.91 -5.95
CA LEU A 72 -17.17 37.02 -5.30
C LEU A 72 -18.31 36.48 -6.19
N GLN A 73 -18.23 36.70 -7.50
CA GLN A 73 -19.18 36.14 -8.47
C GLN A 73 -19.07 34.61 -8.50
N LEU A 74 -17.85 34.03 -8.56
CA LEU A 74 -17.64 32.59 -8.54
C LEU A 74 -18.25 31.96 -7.28
N VAL A 75 -17.97 32.54 -6.11
CA VAL A 75 -18.51 32.09 -4.82
C VAL A 75 -20.03 32.09 -4.83
N SER A 76 -20.65 33.16 -5.36
CA SER A 76 -22.09 33.28 -5.48
C SER A 76 -22.70 32.28 -6.47
N ASN A 77 -22.09 32.12 -7.66
CA ASN A 77 -22.59 31.24 -8.72
C ASN A 77 -22.58 29.76 -8.33
N THR A 78 -21.74 29.38 -7.38
CA THR A 78 -21.53 27.99 -6.95
C THR A 78 -22.07 27.70 -5.55
N ALA A 79 -22.99 28.52 -5.07
CA ALA A 79 -23.56 28.41 -3.72
C ALA A 79 -24.30 27.09 -3.46
N GLU A 80 -24.81 26.43 -4.50
CA GLU A 80 -25.48 25.13 -4.41
C GLU A 80 -24.53 23.95 -4.36
N LEU A 81 -23.24 24.12 -4.67
CA LEU A 81 -22.27 23.03 -4.70
C LEU A 81 -21.75 22.68 -3.29
N ASP A 82 -21.65 21.38 -3.02
CA ASP A 82 -21.23 20.86 -1.72
C ASP A 82 -19.69 20.76 -1.56
N ASN A 83 -18.94 20.78 -2.66
CA ASN A 83 -17.49 20.63 -2.62
C ASN A 83 -16.80 21.85 -1.99
N LEU A 84 -15.77 21.58 -1.18
CA LEU A 84 -14.85 22.61 -0.73
C LEU A 84 -13.94 22.98 -1.92
N THR A 85 -13.88 24.24 -2.27
CA THR A 85 -13.09 24.73 -3.41
C THR A 85 -11.95 25.61 -2.95
N ILE A 86 -10.78 25.43 -3.57
CA ILE A 86 -9.55 26.17 -3.29
C ILE A 86 -9.06 26.80 -4.59
N VAL A 87 -9.03 28.13 -4.67
CA VAL A 87 -8.60 28.86 -5.88
C VAL A 87 -7.49 29.85 -5.57
N GLY A 88 -6.56 30.02 -6.49
CA GLY A 88 -5.48 31.03 -6.42
C GLY A 88 -5.95 32.40 -6.91
N VAL A 89 -5.74 33.45 -6.12
CA VAL A 89 -6.13 34.83 -6.45
C VAL A 89 -5.21 35.86 -5.80
N PRO A 90 -4.86 36.98 -6.47
CA PRO A 90 -4.16 38.09 -5.84
C PRO A 90 -5.14 38.91 -4.97
N LEU A 91 -4.79 39.16 -3.70
CA LEU A 91 -5.61 39.93 -2.77
C LEU A 91 -4.83 41.05 -2.09
N ARG A 92 -5.53 42.15 -1.77
CA ARG A 92 -4.96 43.30 -1.05
C ARG A 92 -5.24 43.20 0.44
N THR A 93 -4.23 43.41 1.25
CA THR A 93 -4.34 43.50 2.72
C THR A 93 -3.24 44.41 3.26
N GLU A 94 -3.48 45.14 4.34
CA GLU A 94 -2.51 46.02 5.00
C GLU A 94 -1.75 46.96 4.05
N ASN A 95 -2.38 47.46 2.99
CA ASN A 95 -1.71 48.22 1.88
C ASN A 95 -0.63 47.39 1.12
N ARG A 96 -0.74 46.07 1.13
CA ARG A 96 0.13 45.11 0.47
C ARG A 96 -0.66 44.24 -0.49
N LEU A 97 0.01 43.59 -1.39
CA LEU A 97 -0.55 42.57 -2.27
C LEU A 97 -0.03 41.21 -1.85
N ILE A 98 -0.90 40.22 -1.76
CA ILE A 98 -0.57 38.84 -1.45
C ILE A 98 -0.98 37.91 -2.57
N ASN A 99 -0.18 36.87 -2.82
CA ASN A 99 -0.54 35.71 -3.59
C ASN A 99 -1.22 34.73 -2.64
N ALA A 100 -2.50 34.42 -2.86
CA ALA A 100 -3.29 33.71 -1.87
C ALA A 100 -4.15 32.59 -2.45
N ALA A 101 -4.36 31.56 -1.66
CA ALA A 101 -5.40 30.55 -1.87
C ALA A 101 -6.64 30.94 -1.07
N VAL A 102 -7.78 31.09 -1.75
CA VAL A 102 -9.09 31.32 -1.12
C VAL A 102 -9.86 30.03 -1.05
N VAL A 103 -10.34 29.69 0.14
CA VAL A 103 -11.14 28.51 0.41
C VAL A 103 -12.59 28.90 0.61
N PHE A 104 -13.49 28.29 -0.16
CA PHE A 104 -14.91 28.58 -0.04
C PHE A 104 -15.78 27.34 -0.26
N GLN A 105 -17.01 27.41 0.22
CA GLN A 105 -18.01 26.35 0.11
C GLN A 105 -19.41 26.94 0.29
N LYS A 106 -20.38 26.51 -0.54
CA LYS A 106 -21.79 26.89 -0.39
C LYS A 106 -22.00 28.39 -0.31
N GLY A 107 -21.40 29.11 -1.23
CA GLY A 107 -21.55 30.55 -1.30
C GLY A 107 -20.88 31.36 -0.18
N ALA A 108 -20.00 30.72 0.62
CA ALA A 108 -19.31 31.40 1.71
C ALA A 108 -17.82 31.12 1.69
N ILE A 109 -17.00 32.17 1.76
CA ILE A 109 -15.56 32.05 1.96
C ILE A 109 -15.33 31.54 3.38
N ARG A 110 -14.37 30.59 3.53
CA ARG A 110 -14.01 29.97 4.80
C ARG A 110 -12.71 30.52 5.36
N GLY A 111 -11.78 30.90 4.48
CA GLY A 111 -10.50 31.46 4.88
C GLY A 111 -9.57 31.70 3.70
N VAL A 112 -8.46 32.35 4.00
CA VAL A 112 -7.45 32.77 3.03
C VAL A 112 -6.08 32.32 3.50
N VAL A 113 -5.34 31.62 2.64
CA VAL A 113 -3.97 31.15 2.92
C VAL A 113 -3.02 31.93 2.00
N PRO A 114 -2.23 32.90 2.52
CA PRO A 114 -1.22 33.59 1.75
C PRO A 114 0.04 32.74 1.58
N LYS A 115 0.71 32.89 0.44
CA LYS A 115 1.98 32.22 0.12
C LYS A 115 3.07 32.61 1.10
N THR A 116 3.81 31.61 1.59
CA THR A 116 4.87 31.81 2.59
C THR A 116 6.19 32.17 1.94
N TYR A 117 6.61 31.40 0.93
CA TYR A 117 7.89 31.59 0.26
C TYR A 117 7.68 32.11 -1.16
N LEU A 118 8.20 33.31 -1.43
CA LEU A 118 8.10 33.97 -2.72
C LEU A 118 9.41 33.77 -3.51
N PRO A 119 9.41 33.02 -4.61
CA PRO A 119 10.63 32.84 -5.41
C PRO A 119 11.04 34.16 -6.04
N ASN A 120 12.31 34.49 -5.92
CA ASN A 120 12.90 35.73 -6.47
C ASN A 120 14.29 35.44 -7.02
N TYR A 121 14.38 34.49 -7.95
CA TYR A 121 15.60 34.04 -8.61
C TYR A 121 15.28 33.58 -10.02
N LYS A 122 16.27 33.71 -10.94
CA LYS A 122 16.15 33.35 -12.36
C LYS A 122 14.89 33.97 -13.00
N GLU A 123 14.00 33.16 -13.53
CA GLU A 123 12.74 33.56 -14.16
C GLU A 123 11.66 34.04 -13.19
N PHE A 124 11.81 33.80 -11.90
CA PHE A 124 10.81 34.16 -10.89
C PHE A 124 11.15 35.49 -10.21
N GLN A 125 10.15 36.39 -10.12
CA GLN A 125 10.30 37.73 -9.55
C GLN A 125 9.11 38.09 -8.64
N GLU A 126 8.57 37.14 -7.89
CA GLU A 126 7.32 37.35 -7.12
C GLU A 126 7.44 38.40 -6.04
N GLN A 127 8.61 38.62 -5.43
CA GLN A 127 8.84 39.67 -4.46
C GLN A 127 8.70 41.10 -5.06
N ARG A 128 8.67 41.23 -6.38
CA ARG A 128 8.38 42.49 -7.05
C ARG A 128 6.93 42.93 -6.83
N TRP A 129 6.01 41.99 -6.67
CA TRP A 129 4.57 42.26 -6.59
C TRP A 129 3.96 41.88 -5.25
N PHE A 130 4.38 40.76 -4.68
CA PHE A 130 3.73 40.16 -3.54
C PHE A 130 4.54 40.24 -2.26
N THR A 131 3.82 40.18 -1.13
CA THR A 131 4.40 40.14 0.22
C THR A 131 4.23 38.73 0.79
N SER A 132 5.25 38.23 1.47
CA SER A 132 5.23 36.94 2.15
C SER A 132 4.25 36.90 3.30
N ALA A 133 3.62 35.74 3.53
CA ALA A 133 2.78 35.50 4.71
C ALA A 133 3.50 35.82 6.03
N THR A 134 4.82 35.63 6.09
CA THR A 134 5.62 35.87 7.30
C THR A 134 5.78 37.35 7.65
N GLU A 135 5.45 38.25 6.73
CA GLU A 135 5.53 39.70 6.92
C GLU A 135 4.17 40.33 7.27
N LEU A 136 3.11 39.55 7.23
CA LEU A 136 1.76 40.01 7.57
C LEU A 136 1.59 40.04 9.09
N ARG A 137 0.81 41.00 9.56
CA ARG A 137 0.56 41.21 10.99
C ARG A 137 -0.87 40.83 11.38
N GLU A 138 -1.82 40.93 10.44
CA GLU A 138 -3.21 40.64 10.68
C GLU A 138 -3.53 39.17 10.40
N SER A 139 -4.39 38.60 11.20
CA SER A 139 -4.89 37.22 11.05
C SER A 139 -6.24 37.15 10.34
N THR A 140 -6.71 38.30 9.81
CA THR A 140 -7.96 38.43 9.06
C THR A 140 -7.77 39.28 7.82
N ILE A 141 -8.68 39.15 6.85
CA ILE A 141 -8.70 39.93 5.61
C ILE A 141 -10.13 40.30 5.24
N SER A 142 -10.32 41.52 4.79
CA SER A 142 -11.61 41.98 4.25
C SER A 142 -11.70 41.67 2.74
N ILE A 143 -12.76 40.96 2.34
CA ILE A 143 -13.10 40.72 0.92
C ILE A 143 -14.55 41.14 0.72
N GLY A 144 -14.78 42.12 -0.17
CA GLY A 144 -16.07 42.73 -0.30
C GLY A 144 -16.46 43.51 0.97
N LYS A 145 -17.48 43.05 1.67
CA LYS A 145 -18.00 43.68 2.90
C LYS A 145 -17.77 42.82 4.16
N GLU A 146 -17.16 41.69 4.03
CA GLU A 146 -17.02 40.70 5.10
C GLU A 146 -15.53 40.46 5.43
N GLU A 147 -15.28 40.03 6.65
CA GLU A 147 -13.97 39.73 7.18
C GLU A 147 -13.79 38.21 7.35
N TYR A 148 -12.65 37.69 6.92
CA TYR A 148 -12.35 36.24 6.92
C TYR A 148 -11.02 35.94 7.60
N PRO A 149 -10.86 34.74 8.22
CA PRO A 149 -9.58 34.31 8.76
C PRO A 149 -8.52 34.20 7.66
N MET A 150 -7.31 34.68 7.97
CA MET A 150 -6.16 34.67 7.07
C MET A 150 -4.90 34.20 7.80
N GLY A 151 -4.14 33.28 7.19
CA GLY A 151 -2.85 32.85 7.71
C GLY A 151 -2.30 31.61 7.01
N SER A 152 -0.99 31.44 7.03
CA SER A 152 -0.30 30.25 6.49
C SER A 152 -0.49 29.00 7.36
N HIS A 153 -0.97 29.16 8.59
CA HIS A 153 -1.26 28.08 9.54
C HIS A 153 -2.76 27.83 9.73
N LEU A 154 -3.56 28.00 8.67
CA LEU A 154 -4.98 27.62 8.70
C LEU A 154 -5.15 26.13 8.38
N LEU A 155 -5.98 25.45 9.17
CA LEU A 155 -6.41 24.08 8.94
C LEU A 155 -7.93 24.06 8.70
N PHE A 156 -8.37 23.38 7.64
CA PHE A 156 -9.79 23.21 7.31
C PHE A 156 -10.25 21.83 7.70
N ARG A 157 -11.23 21.72 8.63
CA ARG A 157 -11.60 20.45 9.25
C ARG A 157 -13.07 20.08 9.05
N SER A 158 -13.28 18.79 8.74
CA SER A 158 -14.61 18.16 8.73
C SER A 158 -14.51 16.74 9.31
N GLY A 159 -14.91 16.56 10.54
CA GLY A 159 -14.78 15.30 11.25
C GLY A 159 -13.31 14.86 11.38
N ARG A 160 -12.96 13.71 10.78
CA ARG A 160 -11.58 13.19 10.74
C ARG A 160 -10.72 13.80 9.63
N LEU A 161 -11.34 14.41 8.64
CA LEU A 161 -10.64 15.09 7.56
C LEU A 161 -10.12 16.43 8.04
N THR A 162 -8.83 16.69 7.80
CA THR A 162 -8.19 17.99 8.02
C THR A 162 -7.31 18.31 6.82
N ALA A 163 -7.64 19.38 6.12
CA ALA A 163 -6.90 19.86 4.96
C ALA A 163 -5.97 21.00 5.35
N GLY A 164 -4.74 20.96 4.84
CA GLY A 164 -3.76 22.04 4.88
C GLY A 164 -3.47 22.53 3.46
N ILE A 165 -3.04 23.78 3.33
CA ILE A 165 -2.78 24.41 2.03
C ILE A 165 -1.41 25.06 2.03
N GLU A 166 -0.68 24.89 0.94
CA GLU A 166 0.56 25.60 0.64
C GLU A 166 0.58 25.99 -0.84
N ILE A 167 1.46 26.92 -1.23
CA ILE A 167 1.45 27.48 -2.58
C ILE A 167 2.84 27.34 -3.22
N CYS A 168 2.92 26.57 -4.28
CA CYS A 168 4.03 26.43 -5.23
C CYS A 168 5.41 26.30 -4.56
N GLU A 169 6.16 27.40 -4.44
CA GLU A 169 7.52 27.46 -3.86
C GLU A 169 7.58 26.92 -2.44
N ASP A 170 6.47 26.95 -1.71
CA ASP A 170 6.37 26.41 -0.35
C ASP A 170 6.79 24.94 -0.28
N LEU A 171 6.58 24.15 -1.35
CA LEU A 171 7.03 22.75 -1.43
C LEU A 171 8.55 22.60 -1.60
N TRP A 172 9.22 23.60 -2.24
CA TRP A 172 10.61 23.47 -2.68
C TRP A 172 11.65 23.82 -1.60
N VAL A 173 11.19 24.41 -0.50
CA VAL A 173 12.06 24.80 0.62
C VAL A 173 12.44 23.59 1.49
N PRO A 174 13.54 23.66 2.27
CA PRO A 174 13.97 22.56 3.14
C PRO A 174 12.94 22.11 4.18
N VAL A 175 12.12 23.04 4.69
CA VAL A 175 11.03 22.77 5.64
C VAL A 175 9.75 23.38 5.09
N PRO A 176 9.00 22.62 4.26
CA PRO A 176 7.73 23.09 3.69
C PRO A 176 6.68 23.36 4.77
N PRO A 177 5.76 24.34 4.59
CA PRO A 177 4.60 24.52 5.46
C PRO A 177 3.79 23.23 5.67
N SER A 178 3.67 22.40 4.66
CA SER A 178 3.02 21.08 4.76
C SER A 178 3.59 20.19 5.86
N SER A 179 4.89 20.29 6.15
CA SER A 179 5.51 19.54 7.25
C SER A 179 4.94 19.96 8.61
N LEU A 180 4.79 21.27 8.83
CA LEU A 180 4.21 21.81 10.06
C LEU A 180 2.71 21.53 10.15
N LEU A 181 1.96 21.80 9.07
CA LEU A 181 0.52 21.58 9.00
C LEU A 181 0.14 20.11 9.28
N THR A 182 0.93 19.16 8.78
CA THR A 182 0.67 17.73 9.01
C THR A 182 0.98 17.29 10.43
N MET A 183 2.01 17.84 11.06
CA MET A 183 2.28 17.63 12.48
C MET A 183 1.20 18.24 13.39
N GLU A 184 0.51 19.30 12.93
CA GLU A 184 -0.64 19.91 13.61
C GLU A 184 -1.97 19.24 13.28
N GLY A 185 -1.98 18.21 12.43
CA GLY A 185 -3.13 17.34 12.19
C GLY A 185 -3.66 17.29 10.77
N ALA A 186 -3.14 18.09 9.83
CA ALA A 186 -3.55 17.96 8.42
C ALA A 186 -3.24 16.53 7.92
N ASN A 187 -4.23 15.88 7.29
CA ASN A 187 -4.05 14.57 6.67
C ASN A 187 -4.14 14.61 5.15
N ILE A 188 -4.55 15.76 4.58
CA ILE A 188 -4.44 16.04 3.14
C ILE A 188 -3.85 17.44 2.97
N ILE A 189 -2.85 17.55 2.10
CA ILE A 189 -2.24 18.83 1.70
C ILE A 189 -2.67 19.15 0.27
N PHE A 190 -3.04 20.40 0.03
CA PHE A 190 -3.31 20.95 -1.29
C PHE A 190 -2.24 21.98 -1.63
N ASN A 191 -1.60 21.82 -2.78
CA ASN A 191 -0.60 22.73 -3.28
C ASN A 191 -1.08 23.34 -4.60
N LEU A 192 -1.28 24.65 -4.59
CA LEU A 192 -1.63 25.45 -5.75
C LEU A 192 -0.33 25.93 -6.39
N SER A 193 -0.09 25.60 -7.64
CA SER A 193 1.19 25.90 -8.29
C SER A 193 1.02 26.61 -9.64
N ALA A 194 2.06 27.33 -10.02
CA ALA A 194 2.31 27.82 -11.36
C ALA A 194 3.80 27.58 -11.69
N SER A 195 4.15 26.32 -11.83
CA SER A 195 5.53 25.89 -12.05
C SER A 195 5.76 25.69 -13.55
N ASN A 196 6.71 26.46 -14.13
CA ASN A 196 7.13 26.29 -15.51
C ASN A 196 7.80 24.95 -15.76
N GLU A 197 7.79 24.49 -17.01
CA GLU A 197 8.44 23.24 -17.40
C GLU A 197 9.87 23.47 -17.90
N LEU A 198 10.76 22.57 -17.46
CA LEU A 198 12.13 22.42 -17.94
C LEU A 198 12.40 20.93 -18.18
N ILE A 199 13.35 20.62 -19.06
CA ILE A 199 13.76 19.24 -19.32
C ILE A 199 14.21 18.57 -18.01
N GLY A 200 13.58 17.43 -17.68
CA GLY A 200 13.88 16.65 -16.47
C GLY A 200 13.21 17.14 -15.17
N LYS A 201 12.62 18.35 -15.14
CA LYS A 201 12.00 18.90 -13.94
C LYS A 201 10.80 18.07 -13.45
N HIS A 202 9.99 17.54 -14.37
CA HIS A 202 8.82 16.76 -14.04
C HIS A 202 9.13 15.50 -13.20
N ALA A 203 10.16 14.74 -13.56
CA ALA A 203 10.57 13.56 -12.79
C ALA A 203 10.98 13.93 -11.36
N TYR A 204 11.69 15.04 -11.21
CA TYR A 204 12.07 15.58 -9.91
C TYR A 204 10.83 16.04 -9.11
N LEU A 205 9.92 16.80 -9.72
CA LEU A 205 8.67 17.26 -9.09
C LEU A 205 7.82 16.09 -8.59
N ARG A 206 7.61 15.07 -9.44
CA ARG A 206 6.87 13.86 -9.07
C ARG A 206 7.51 13.15 -7.87
N SER A 207 8.84 13.00 -7.88
CA SER A 207 9.57 12.42 -6.76
C SER A 207 9.42 13.27 -5.49
N LEU A 208 9.52 14.58 -5.59
CA LEU A 208 9.38 15.52 -4.47
C LEU A 208 7.99 15.44 -3.84
N ILE A 209 6.92 15.42 -4.63
CA ILE A 209 5.54 15.28 -4.17
C ILE A 209 5.34 13.95 -3.45
N CYS A 210 5.77 12.83 -4.05
CA CYS A 210 5.66 11.51 -3.44
C CYS A 210 6.46 11.43 -2.13
N GLN A 211 7.68 11.97 -2.09
CA GLN A 211 8.50 11.97 -0.87
C GLN A 211 7.91 12.85 0.23
N GLN A 212 7.37 14.03 -0.10
CA GLN A 212 6.70 14.88 0.88
C GLN A 212 5.43 14.23 1.42
N SER A 213 4.63 13.61 0.56
CA SER A 213 3.48 12.80 0.95
C SER A 213 3.86 11.67 1.93
N ALA A 214 4.94 10.93 1.63
CA ALA A 214 5.46 9.86 2.50
C ALA A 214 5.98 10.37 3.84
N ARG A 215 6.79 11.43 3.82
CA ARG A 215 7.38 12.02 5.04
C ARG A 215 6.30 12.54 5.98
N CYS A 216 5.25 13.13 5.42
CA CYS A 216 4.12 13.67 6.14
C CYS A 216 3.04 12.62 6.48
N MET A 217 3.13 11.39 5.96
CA MET A 217 2.06 10.37 6.02
C MET A 217 0.71 10.99 5.69
N ALA A 218 0.63 11.66 4.54
CA ALA A 218 -0.52 12.45 4.12
C ALA A 218 -0.89 12.19 2.67
N GLY A 219 -2.15 12.52 2.32
CA GLY A 219 -2.53 12.78 0.94
C GLY A 219 -1.91 14.10 0.47
N TYR A 220 -1.49 14.17 -0.78
CA TYR A 220 -0.95 15.38 -1.38
C TYR A 220 -1.58 15.61 -2.76
N VAL A 221 -2.23 16.77 -2.92
CA VAL A 221 -2.94 17.16 -4.14
C VAL A 221 -2.25 18.39 -4.71
N TYR A 222 -1.66 18.25 -5.88
CA TYR A 222 -0.91 19.29 -6.56
C TYR A 222 -1.64 19.69 -7.85
N ALA A 223 -1.98 20.98 -7.98
CA ALA A 223 -2.63 21.56 -9.16
C ALA A 223 -1.79 22.71 -9.71
N SER A 224 -1.28 22.56 -10.92
CA SER A 224 -0.40 23.56 -11.54
C SER A 224 -0.95 24.11 -12.84
N SER A 225 -0.65 25.38 -13.11
CA SER A 225 -1.02 26.10 -14.33
C SER A 225 -0.67 25.33 -15.60
N GLY A 226 -1.52 25.46 -16.60
CA GLY A 226 -1.40 24.80 -17.89
C GLY A 226 -1.53 25.76 -19.07
N PHE A 227 -2.18 25.28 -20.11
CA PHE A 227 -2.38 26.05 -21.33
C PHE A 227 -3.21 27.30 -21.08
N GLY A 228 -2.75 28.44 -21.66
CA GLY A 228 -3.40 29.75 -21.53
C GLY A 228 -2.57 30.77 -20.75
N GLU A 229 -1.58 30.34 -19.97
CA GLU A 229 -0.57 31.25 -19.41
C GLU A 229 0.31 31.83 -20.53
N SER A 230 0.91 33.00 -20.28
CA SER A 230 1.78 33.64 -21.27
C SER A 230 2.99 32.76 -21.59
N SER A 231 3.29 32.62 -22.85
CA SER A 231 4.45 31.88 -23.38
C SER A 231 5.59 32.81 -23.82
N THR A 232 5.68 34.03 -23.25
CA THR A 232 6.75 35.00 -23.59
C THR A 232 8.13 34.38 -23.41
N ASP A 233 8.38 33.77 -22.25
CA ASP A 233 9.63 33.07 -21.95
C ASP A 233 9.44 31.68 -21.32
N LEU A 234 8.25 31.39 -20.79
CA LEU A 234 7.95 30.19 -20.00
C LEU A 234 6.84 29.37 -20.62
N VAL A 235 6.82 28.07 -20.34
CA VAL A 235 5.75 27.17 -20.74
C VAL A 235 5.27 26.40 -19.50
N PHE A 236 3.97 26.24 -19.36
CA PHE A 236 3.33 25.53 -18.26
C PHE A 236 2.63 24.28 -18.79
N ALA A 237 2.87 23.14 -18.17
CA ALA A 237 2.45 21.85 -18.70
C ALA A 237 1.08 21.38 -18.20
N GLY A 238 0.52 21.99 -17.18
CA GLY A 238 -0.76 21.57 -16.59
C GLY A 238 -0.63 20.32 -15.74
N ASN A 239 0.31 20.30 -14.79
CA ASN A 239 0.50 19.15 -13.91
C ASN A 239 -0.59 19.08 -12.83
N GLY A 240 -1.45 18.05 -12.90
CA GLY A 240 -2.31 17.63 -11.80
C GLY A 240 -1.78 16.31 -11.23
N ILE A 241 -1.36 16.29 -9.97
CA ILE A 241 -0.77 15.10 -9.34
C ILE A 241 -1.44 14.84 -7.99
N ILE A 242 -1.83 13.59 -7.75
CA ILE A 242 -2.39 13.15 -6.47
C ILE A 242 -1.53 11.99 -5.94
N ALA A 243 -0.99 12.16 -4.74
CA ALA A 243 -0.18 11.15 -4.06
C ALA A 243 -0.72 10.85 -2.65
N GLU A 244 -0.45 9.67 -2.13
CA GLU A 244 -0.82 9.22 -0.79
C GLU A 244 0.31 8.40 -0.18
N ASN A 245 0.86 8.87 0.94
CA ASN A 245 1.91 8.17 1.69
C ASN A 245 3.03 7.62 0.77
N GLY A 246 3.50 8.44 -0.14
CA GLY A 246 4.59 8.12 -1.07
C GLY A 246 4.17 7.47 -2.40
N ASN A 247 2.92 7.04 -2.52
CA ASN A 247 2.44 6.41 -3.73
C ASN A 247 1.72 7.42 -4.63
N LEU A 248 2.05 7.41 -5.92
CA LEU A 248 1.30 8.15 -6.92
C LEU A 248 -0.06 7.46 -7.14
N LEU A 249 -1.16 8.20 -6.97
CA LEU A 249 -2.51 7.69 -7.20
C LEU A 249 -3.06 8.06 -8.57
N ALA A 250 -2.84 9.31 -8.99
CA ALA A 250 -3.32 9.82 -10.28
C ALA A 250 -2.45 10.98 -10.75
N GLU A 251 -2.34 11.12 -12.06
CA GLU A 251 -1.56 12.16 -12.72
C GLU A 251 -2.23 12.57 -14.04
N SER A 252 -2.21 13.89 -14.36
CA SER A 252 -2.69 14.40 -15.63
C SER A 252 -1.70 14.15 -16.76
N PRO A 253 -2.16 13.99 -18.01
CA PRO A 253 -1.30 14.18 -19.17
C PRO A 253 -0.76 15.62 -19.20
N ARG A 254 0.48 15.79 -19.66
CA ARG A 254 1.15 17.09 -19.75
C ARG A 254 1.01 17.71 -21.13
N PHE A 255 1.09 19.05 -21.21
CA PHE A 255 1.07 19.81 -22.43
C PHE A 255 -0.23 19.65 -23.25
N THR A 256 -1.33 19.35 -22.58
CA THR A 256 -2.65 19.35 -23.23
C THR A 256 -3.16 20.78 -23.39
N MET A 257 -3.92 21.00 -24.47
CA MET A 257 -4.58 22.29 -24.76
C MET A 257 -6.06 22.26 -24.33
N GLU A 258 -6.40 21.36 -23.41
CA GLU A 258 -7.75 21.15 -22.90
C GLU A 258 -7.75 21.26 -21.37
N GLU A 259 -8.92 21.54 -20.83
CA GLU A 259 -9.15 21.51 -19.38
C GLU A 259 -8.94 20.11 -18.82
N GLN A 260 -8.39 20.01 -17.61
CA GLN A 260 -8.11 18.72 -17.00
C GLN A 260 -8.70 18.64 -15.59
N LEU A 261 -9.21 17.47 -15.25
CA LEU A 261 -9.75 17.16 -13.92
C LEU A 261 -9.21 15.79 -13.48
N VAL A 262 -8.18 15.81 -12.66
CA VAL A 262 -7.56 14.61 -12.07
C VAL A 262 -8.26 14.30 -10.77
N ILE A 263 -8.80 13.07 -10.64
CA ILE A 263 -9.57 12.65 -9.48
C ILE A 263 -8.98 11.38 -8.89
N SER A 264 -8.92 11.32 -7.57
CA SER A 264 -8.64 10.08 -6.83
C SER A 264 -9.25 10.16 -5.42
N GLU A 265 -9.19 9.07 -4.68
CA GLU A 265 -9.60 9.01 -3.28
C GLU A 265 -8.39 8.86 -2.37
N ILE A 266 -8.33 9.68 -1.30
CA ILE A 266 -7.33 9.58 -0.24
C ILE A 266 -7.92 8.80 0.92
N ASP A 267 -7.18 7.80 1.40
CA ASP A 267 -7.56 6.96 2.56
C ASP A 267 -7.07 7.57 3.87
N ILE A 268 -7.82 8.51 4.42
CA ILE A 268 -7.42 9.21 5.66
C ILE A 268 -7.42 8.30 6.89
N GLU A 269 -8.20 7.22 6.89
CA GLU A 269 -8.19 6.26 8.00
C GLU A 269 -6.88 5.48 8.07
N THR A 270 -6.41 4.99 6.93
CA THR A 270 -5.10 4.34 6.83
C THR A 270 -3.96 5.29 7.22
N LEU A 271 -3.99 6.55 6.74
CA LEU A 271 -3.00 7.56 7.12
C LEU A 271 -2.99 7.84 8.63
N GLN A 272 -4.16 7.93 9.26
CA GLN A 272 -4.28 8.12 10.70
C GLN A 272 -3.74 6.91 11.48
N ASN A 273 -4.03 5.69 11.02
CA ASN A 273 -3.50 4.47 11.64
C ASN A 273 -1.96 4.40 11.53
N ASP A 274 -1.41 4.70 10.36
CA ASP A 274 0.05 4.75 10.16
C ASP A 274 0.72 5.77 11.10
N ARG A 275 0.14 6.96 11.28
CA ARG A 275 0.63 7.96 12.23
C ARG A 275 0.52 7.51 13.69
N GLN A 276 -0.57 6.82 14.04
CA GLN A 276 -0.79 6.32 15.39
C GLN A 276 0.25 5.29 15.81
N VAL A 277 0.66 4.40 14.90
CA VAL A 277 1.65 3.36 15.18
C VAL A 277 3.09 3.84 15.01
N ASN A 278 3.31 4.95 14.30
CA ASN A 278 4.64 5.54 14.07
C ASN A 278 5.00 6.57 15.14
N THR A 279 5.66 6.11 16.20
CA THR A 279 6.06 6.98 17.32
C THR A 279 7.02 8.10 16.91
N SER A 280 7.84 7.90 15.87
CA SER A 280 8.76 8.93 15.36
C SER A 280 8.02 10.13 14.77
N PHE A 281 6.90 9.91 14.10
CA PHE A 281 6.04 10.99 13.62
C PHE A 281 5.50 11.83 14.80
N MET A 282 5.03 11.16 15.85
CA MET A 282 4.51 11.82 17.05
C MET A 282 5.59 12.66 17.77
N TYR A 283 6.83 12.16 17.87
CA TYR A 283 7.93 12.92 18.47
C TYR A 283 8.31 14.18 17.66
N GLY A 284 8.09 14.18 16.34
CA GLY A 284 8.30 15.35 15.49
C GLY A 284 7.50 16.58 15.94
N THR A 285 6.34 16.36 16.55
CA THR A 285 5.49 17.46 17.07
C THR A 285 6.11 18.26 18.20
N SER A 286 7.13 17.73 18.88
CA SER A 286 7.83 18.43 19.99
C SER A 286 8.58 19.70 19.53
N GLY A 287 8.87 19.83 18.24
CA GLY A 287 9.52 21.00 17.62
C GLY A 287 8.56 22.05 17.07
N LEU A 288 7.25 21.87 17.22
CA LEU A 288 6.25 22.81 16.70
C LEU A 288 6.29 24.16 17.42
N PRO A 289 5.92 25.25 16.71
CA PRO A 289 5.67 26.54 17.35
C PRO A 289 4.66 26.42 18.48
N LYS A 290 4.76 27.30 19.49
CA LYS A 290 3.81 27.31 20.61
C LYS A 290 2.41 27.76 20.18
N GLU A 291 2.33 28.55 19.14
CA GLU A 291 1.05 28.97 18.53
C GLU A 291 0.47 27.83 17.71
N LYS A 292 -0.71 27.39 18.08
CA LYS A 292 -1.43 26.32 17.37
C LYS A 292 -2.03 26.87 16.08
N ALA A 293 -2.14 26.01 15.07
CA ALA A 293 -2.90 26.32 13.85
C ALA A 293 -4.34 26.72 14.19
N GLN A 294 -4.84 27.73 13.50
CA GLN A 294 -6.26 28.09 13.56
C GLN A 294 -7.06 27.09 12.73
N VAL A 295 -8.09 26.51 13.35
CA VAL A 295 -8.96 25.54 12.71
C VAL A 295 -10.25 26.19 12.24
N VAL A 296 -10.56 26.02 10.97
CA VAL A 296 -11.82 26.46 10.33
C VAL A 296 -12.63 25.22 9.98
N ASP A 297 -13.81 25.10 10.58
CA ASP A 297 -14.69 23.96 10.31
C ASP A 297 -15.47 24.15 8.98
N PHE A 298 -15.63 23.02 8.25
CA PHE A 298 -16.46 22.95 7.05
C PHE A 298 -17.25 21.63 7.04
N GLN A 299 -18.09 21.40 6.05
CA GLN A 299 -18.90 20.18 5.98
C GLN A 299 -18.60 19.40 4.71
N VAL A 300 -18.28 18.11 4.86
CA VAL A 300 -18.17 17.17 3.75
C VAL A 300 -19.43 16.35 3.66
N ARG A 301 -20.05 16.36 2.50
CA ARG A 301 -21.12 15.42 2.16
C ARG A 301 -20.51 14.13 1.63
N ILE A 302 -20.91 13.00 2.21
CA ILE A 302 -20.60 11.68 1.65
C ILE A 302 -21.70 11.37 0.64
N PRO A 303 -21.38 11.19 -0.65
CA PRO A 303 -22.38 10.86 -1.65
C PRO A 303 -23.05 9.51 -1.35
N ASP A 304 -24.33 9.39 -1.63
CA ASP A 304 -25.01 8.10 -1.68
C ASP A 304 -24.36 7.25 -2.78
N GLY A 305 -24.09 5.96 -2.50
CA GLY A 305 -23.43 5.10 -3.47
C GLY A 305 -21.94 5.40 -3.70
N PHE A 306 -21.21 5.83 -2.64
CA PHE A 306 -19.77 6.06 -2.73
C PHE A 306 -19.04 4.86 -3.37
N SER A 307 -18.28 5.12 -4.42
CA SER A 307 -17.45 4.13 -5.12
C SER A 307 -16.02 4.67 -5.32
N LEU A 308 -15.05 3.77 -5.25
CA LEU A 308 -13.66 4.10 -5.57
C LEU A 308 -13.45 4.18 -7.09
N THR A 309 -12.78 5.22 -7.56
CA THR A 309 -12.29 5.32 -8.94
C THR A 309 -10.89 4.73 -9.06
N ARG A 310 -10.06 4.84 -8.02
CA ARG A 310 -8.72 4.28 -7.99
C ARG A 310 -8.74 2.73 -8.05
N PRO A 311 -7.77 2.09 -8.72
CA PRO A 311 -7.65 0.63 -8.71
C PRO A 311 -7.30 0.13 -7.31
N VAL A 312 -7.72 -1.10 -7.01
CA VAL A 312 -7.31 -1.85 -5.81
C VAL A 312 -6.60 -3.11 -6.30
N ASP A 313 -5.35 -3.27 -5.93
CA ASP A 313 -4.54 -4.41 -6.35
C ASP A 313 -5.02 -5.70 -5.66
N PRO A 314 -5.46 -6.73 -6.40
CA PRO A 314 -5.88 -8.01 -5.83
C PRO A 314 -4.71 -8.82 -5.24
N HIS A 315 -3.47 -8.55 -5.67
CA HIS A 315 -2.28 -9.29 -5.26
C HIS A 315 -1.21 -8.38 -4.64
N PRO A 316 -1.50 -7.71 -3.48
CA PRO A 316 -0.68 -6.62 -2.95
C PRO A 316 0.72 -7.05 -2.48
N PHE A 317 0.98 -8.35 -2.37
CA PHE A 317 2.30 -8.90 -2.06
C PHE A 317 3.17 -9.17 -3.30
N THR A 318 2.54 -9.25 -4.48
CA THR A 318 3.26 -9.65 -5.69
C THR A 318 3.89 -8.43 -6.35
N PRO A 319 5.19 -8.44 -6.63
CA PRO A 319 5.84 -7.36 -7.36
C PRO A 319 5.21 -7.16 -8.75
N SER A 320 5.09 -5.91 -9.17
CA SER A 320 4.56 -5.55 -10.49
C SER A 320 5.34 -4.37 -11.10
N GLY A 321 5.19 -4.16 -12.41
CA GLY A 321 5.79 -3.04 -13.14
C GLY A 321 7.27 -3.22 -13.51
N GLU A 322 7.94 -2.13 -13.87
CA GLU A 322 9.29 -2.13 -14.44
C GLU A 322 10.38 -2.66 -13.49
N ALA A 323 10.20 -2.49 -12.17
CA ALA A 323 11.13 -2.97 -11.14
C ALA A 323 10.95 -4.45 -10.75
N LEU A 324 10.16 -5.22 -11.51
CA LEU A 324 9.80 -6.59 -11.20
C LEU A 324 11.00 -7.49 -10.94
N LYS A 325 11.96 -7.48 -11.88
CA LYS A 325 13.17 -8.30 -11.78
C LYS A 325 14.01 -7.95 -10.54
N GLU A 326 14.23 -6.67 -10.32
CA GLU A 326 15.00 -6.16 -9.18
C GLU A 326 14.36 -6.58 -7.85
N ARG A 327 13.05 -6.44 -7.73
CA ARG A 327 12.30 -6.84 -6.51
C ARG A 327 12.35 -8.35 -6.26
N CYS A 328 12.25 -9.19 -7.30
CA CYS A 328 12.41 -10.64 -7.14
C CYS A 328 13.82 -11.00 -6.68
N GLU A 329 14.84 -10.40 -7.27
CA GLU A 329 16.23 -10.61 -6.84
C GLU A 329 16.46 -10.15 -5.39
N GLU A 330 15.89 -9.03 -4.99
CA GLU A 330 15.96 -8.51 -3.62
C GLU A 330 15.31 -9.48 -2.61
N ILE A 331 14.14 -10.04 -2.93
CA ILE A 331 13.48 -11.06 -2.09
C ILE A 331 14.43 -12.24 -1.84
N PHE A 332 15.00 -12.82 -2.91
CA PHE A 332 15.94 -13.93 -2.77
C PHE A 332 17.19 -13.52 -1.99
N HIS A 333 17.75 -12.34 -2.23
CA HIS A 333 18.93 -11.86 -1.48
C HIS A 333 18.67 -11.76 0.02
N ILE A 334 17.47 -11.28 0.43
CA ILE A 334 17.09 -11.21 1.84
C ILE A 334 17.00 -12.62 2.45
N GLN A 335 16.32 -13.56 1.76
CA GLN A 335 16.19 -14.94 2.24
C GLN A 335 17.56 -15.64 2.33
N VAL A 336 18.38 -15.52 1.30
CA VAL A 336 19.73 -16.10 1.21
C VAL A 336 20.65 -15.52 2.29
N ALA A 337 20.68 -14.21 2.47
CA ALA A 337 21.49 -13.55 3.50
C ALA A 337 21.11 -14.01 4.91
N GLY A 338 19.80 -14.14 5.18
CA GLY A 338 19.31 -14.64 6.46
C GLY A 338 19.74 -16.08 6.74
N LEU A 339 19.53 -16.98 5.79
CA LEU A 339 19.93 -18.39 5.93
C LEU A 339 21.46 -18.54 6.00
N ALA A 340 22.21 -17.82 5.16
CA ALA A 340 23.67 -17.85 5.16
C ALA A 340 24.24 -17.47 6.54
N LYS A 341 23.72 -16.38 7.14
CA LYS A 341 24.14 -15.99 8.49
C LYS A 341 23.85 -17.05 9.53
N ARG A 342 22.71 -17.73 9.44
CA ARG A 342 22.31 -18.79 10.38
C ARG A 342 23.24 -20.02 10.25
N LEU A 343 23.51 -20.48 9.02
CA LEU A 343 24.41 -21.60 8.76
C LEU A 343 25.81 -21.33 9.27
N VAL A 344 26.38 -20.16 8.96
CA VAL A 344 27.73 -19.78 9.41
C VAL A 344 27.79 -19.67 10.93
N HIS A 345 26.78 -19.06 11.57
CA HIS A 345 26.76 -18.91 13.04
C HIS A 345 26.65 -20.24 13.77
N ALA A 346 25.84 -21.16 13.25
CA ALA A 346 25.65 -22.49 13.84
C ALA A 346 26.80 -23.47 13.50
N HIS A 347 27.76 -23.04 12.68
CA HIS A 347 28.82 -23.92 12.13
C HIS A 347 28.23 -25.18 11.45
N ALA A 348 27.04 -25.03 10.86
CA ALA A 348 26.34 -26.12 10.20
C ALA A 348 27.04 -26.48 8.88
N GLN A 349 27.27 -27.80 8.69
CA GLN A 349 27.90 -28.31 7.49
C GLN A 349 26.87 -28.74 6.44
N THR A 350 25.65 -29.01 6.85
CA THR A 350 24.56 -29.47 5.99
C THR A 350 23.30 -28.69 6.22
N ALA A 351 22.43 -28.68 5.21
CA ALA A 351 21.03 -28.23 5.32
C ALA A 351 20.11 -29.39 4.97
N VAL A 352 19.09 -29.64 5.78
CA VAL A 352 18.12 -30.70 5.56
C VAL A 352 16.78 -30.07 5.21
N VAL A 353 16.21 -30.45 4.08
CA VAL A 353 14.93 -29.90 3.57
C VAL A 353 14.00 -31.05 3.25
N GLY A 354 12.79 -31.04 3.82
CA GLY A 354 11.72 -31.95 3.42
C GLY A 354 11.12 -31.51 2.09
N ILE A 355 11.17 -32.35 1.08
CA ILE A 355 10.67 -32.03 -0.27
C ILE A 355 9.44 -32.88 -0.57
N SER A 356 8.29 -32.23 -0.59
CA SER A 356 7.02 -32.84 -0.91
C SER A 356 6.70 -32.86 -2.43
N GLY A 357 7.37 -32.01 -3.19
CA GLY A 357 7.05 -31.73 -4.60
C GLY A 357 6.03 -30.58 -4.77
N GLY A 358 5.67 -29.91 -3.67
CA GLY A 358 4.84 -28.71 -3.67
C GLY A 358 5.66 -27.41 -3.72
N LEU A 359 4.97 -26.29 -3.94
CA LEU A 359 5.56 -24.94 -4.14
C LEU A 359 6.46 -24.49 -2.99
N ASP A 360 6.02 -24.70 -1.73
CA ASP A 360 6.73 -24.17 -0.55
C ASP A 360 8.06 -24.86 -0.31
N SER A 361 8.07 -26.20 -0.41
CA SER A 361 9.29 -26.99 -0.31
C SER A 361 10.25 -26.69 -1.48
N THR A 362 9.71 -26.43 -2.66
CA THR A 362 10.46 -26.00 -3.84
C THR A 362 11.15 -24.66 -3.62
N LEU A 363 10.42 -23.64 -3.17
CA LEU A 363 11.01 -22.32 -2.88
C LEU A 363 12.10 -22.42 -1.79
N ALA A 364 11.83 -23.16 -0.71
CA ALA A 364 12.81 -23.38 0.36
C ALA A 364 14.09 -24.07 -0.15
N LEU A 365 13.95 -25.05 -1.04
CA LEU A 365 15.10 -25.71 -1.68
C LEU A 365 15.89 -24.76 -2.57
N LEU A 366 15.23 -23.95 -3.41
CA LEU A 366 15.87 -22.95 -4.26
C LEU A 366 16.65 -21.93 -3.45
N VAL A 367 16.07 -21.38 -2.37
CA VAL A 367 16.75 -20.47 -1.44
C VAL A 367 17.98 -21.16 -0.80
N THR A 368 17.84 -22.44 -0.41
CA THR A 368 18.94 -23.21 0.20
C THR A 368 20.08 -23.42 -0.78
N VAL A 369 19.78 -23.78 -2.03
CA VAL A 369 20.78 -23.94 -3.11
C VAL A 369 21.52 -22.63 -3.36
N MET A 370 20.79 -21.52 -3.55
CA MET A 370 21.38 -20.20 -3.74
C MET A 370 22.24 -19.78 -2.55
N THR A 371 21.87 -20.18 -1.33
CA THR A 371 22.65 -19.92 -0.11
C THR A 371 23.98 -20.67 -0.11
N PHE A 372 23.96 -21.96 -0.48
CA PHE A 372 25.17 -22.77 -0.55
C PHE A 372 26.12 -22.26 -1.65
N ASP A 373 25.59 -21.89 -2.79
CA ASP A 373 26.35 -21.25 -3.87
C ASP A 373 27.01 -19.94 -3.40
N ALA A 374 26.26 -19.08 -2.70
CA ALA A 374 26.77 -17.81 -2.16
C ALA A 374 27.89 -18.04 -1.12
N LEU A 375 27.77 -19.07 -0.28
CA LEU A 375 28.77 -19.48 0.70
C LEU A 375 29.90 -20.31 0.10
N LYS A 376 29.84 -20.65 -1.20
CA LYS A 376 30.78 -21.55 -1.89
C LYS A 376 30.88 -22.94 -1.22
N MET A 377 29.75 -23.40 -0.67
CA MET A 377 29.60 -24.73 -0.11
C MET A 377 29.11 -25.72 -1.19
N PRO A 378 29.51 -26.98 -1.18
CA PRO A 378 29.05 -27.96 -2.16
C PRO A 378 27.54 -28.21 -2.02
N ARG A 379 26.78 -28.13 -3.12
CA ARG A 379 25.34 -28.44 -3.13
C ARG A 379 25.01 -29.86 -2.66
N GLY A 380 25.94 -30.83 -2.81
CA GLY A 380 25.82 -32.18 -2.28
C GLY A 380 25.75 -32.28 -0.74
N GLN A 381 26.05 -31.19 -0.02
CA GLN A 381 25.83 -31.09 1.43
C GLN A 381 24.39 -30.64 1.79
N ILE A 382 23.59 -30.27 0.82
CA ILE A 382 22.14 -30.11 0.99
C ILE A 382 21.52 -31.51 0.87
N ILE A 383 20.70 -31.90 1.85
CA ILE A 383 19.99 -33.18 1.87
C ILE A 383 18.51 -32.92 1.66
N GLY A 384 18.03 -33.16 0.45
CA GLY A 384 16.61 -33.14 0.12
C GLY A 384 16.00 -34.50 0.48
N ILE A 385 15.04 -34.49 1.41
CA ILE A 385 14.39 -35.74 1.85
C ILE A 385 12.97 -35.78 1.33
N THR A 386 12.64 -36.78 0.52
CA THR A 386 11.26 -37.12 0.19
C THR A 386 10.78 -38.26 1.11
N MET A 387 9.58 -38.08 1.64
CA MET A 387 8.99 -38.99 2.65
C MET A 387 7.61 -39.45 2.21
N PRO A 388 7.53 -40.42 1.26
CA PRO A 388 6.27 -40.92 0.76
C PRO A 388 5.39 -41.45 1.89
N GLY A 389 4.18 -40.86 2.01
CA GLY A 389 3.13 -41.25 2.95
C GLY A 389 1.92 -41.86 2.26
N PHE A 390 0.76 -41.81 2.90
CA PHE A 390 -0.47 -42.39 2.36
C PHE A 390 -1.09 -41.57 1.23
N GLY A 391 -0.89 -40.26 1.22
CA GLY A 391 -1.47 -39.32 0.23
C GLY A 391 -0.48 -38.84 -0.85
N THR A 392 0.73 -39.36 -0.87
CA THR A 392 1.73 -38.96 -1.87
C THR A 392 1.33 -39.48 -3.25
N THR A 393 1.23 -38.60 -4.24
CA THR A 393 0.93 -38.96 -5.63
C THR A 393 2.21 -39.21 -6.44
N ASP A 394 2.12 -39.98 -7.52
CA ASP A 394 3.28 -40.25 -8.39
C ASP A 394 3.85 -38.97 -8.99
N ARG A 395 2.99 -37.98 -9.33
CA ARG A 395 3.41 -36.70 -9.89
C ARG A 395 4.25 -35.88 -8.90
N THR A 396 3.74 -35.68 -7.67
CA THR A 396 4.46 -34.90 -6.65
C THR A 396 5.76 -35.59 -6.24
N TYR A 397 5.75 -36.91 -6.13
CA TYR A 397 6.94 -37.71 -5.84
C TYR A 397 8.01 -37.58 -6.94
N THR A 398 7.61 -37.72 -8.22
CA THR A 398 8.52 -37.60 -9.36
C THR A 398 9.11 -36.19 -9.42
N ASN A 399 8.28 -35.16 -9.29
CA ASN A 399 8.73 -33.76 -9.26
C ASN A 399 9.74 -33.51 -8.14
N ALA A 400 9.50 -34.02 -6.94
CA ALA A 400 10.44 -33.89 -5.82
C ALA A 400 11.81 -34.51 -6.16
N CYS A 401 11.81 -35.75 -6.65
CA CYS A 401 13.03 -36.46 -7.00
C CYS A 401 13.82 -35.80 -8.13
N ASP A 402 13.13 -35.38 -9.19
CA ASP A 402 13.75 -34.77 -10.36
C ASP A 402 14.31 -33.38 -10.04
N LEU A 403 13.60 -32.59 -9.25
CA LEU A 403 14.07 -31.29 -8.78
C LEU A 403 15.35 -31.43 -7.93
N ILE A 404 15.35 -32.33 -6.96
CA ILE A 404 16.53 -32.58 -6.09
C ILE A 404 17.74 -32.96 -6.93
N ARG A 405 17.58 -33.87 -7.89
CA ARG A 405 18.68 -34.33 -8.78
C ARG A 405 19.17 -33.24 -9.71
N SER A 406 18.26 -32.52 -10.36
CA SER A 406 18.62 -31.46 -11.33
C SER A 406 19.38 -30.30 -10.69
N LEU A 407 19.10 -30.00 -9.42
CA LEU A 407 19.81 -28.97 -8.66
C LEU A 407 21.17 -29.45 -8.06
N GLY A 408 21.52 -30.71 -8.22
CA GLY A 408 22.77 -31.27 -7.68
C GLY A 408 22.76 -31.48 -6.16
N VAL A 409 21.59 -31.66 -5.58
CA VAL A 409 21.33 -31.87 -4.16
C VAL A 409 21.30 -33.35 -3.84
N THR A 410 21.74 -33.78 -2.65
CA THR A 410 21.69 -35.17 -2.23
C THR A 410 20.24 -35.60 -1.96
N LEU A 411 19.75 -36.54 -2.74
CA LEU A 411 18.44 -37.15 -2.54
C LEU A 411 18.49 -38.24 -1.48
N LYS A 412 17.58 -38.18 -0.50
CA LYS A 412 17.30 -39.27 0.44
C LYS A 412 15.80 -39.56 0.43
N GLU A 413 15.46 -40.85 0.31
CA GLU A 413 14.06 -41.30 0.35
C GLU A 413 13.82 -42.08 1.63
N ILE A 414 12.78 -41.71 2.39
CA ILE A 414 12.40 -42.37 3.65
C ILE A 414 10.89 -42.58 3.66
N PRO A 415 10.36 -43.73 3.27
CA PRO A 415 8.95 -44.06 3.37
C PRO A 415 8.47 -44.05 4.83
N ILE A 416 7.36 -43.36 5.13
CA ILE A 416 6.85 -43.20 6.51
C ILE A 416 5.67 -44.12 6.83
N LYS A 417 5.12 -44.86 5.87
CA LYS A 417 3.89 -45.64 6.04
C LYS A 417 3.97 -46.63 7.21
N GLU A 418 5.03 -47.41 7.29
CA GLU A 418 5.19 -48.44 8.34
C GLU A 418 5.32 -47.81 9.74
N ALA A 419 6.09 -46.73 9.85
CA ALA A 419 6.25 -46.00 11.11
C ALA A 419 4.88 -45.42 11.58
N CYS A 420 4.11 -44.82 10.66
CA CYS A 420 2.78 -44.32 10.98
C CYS A 420 1.80 -45.43 11.37
N LEU A 421 1.82 -46.59 10.68
CA LEU A 421 1.00 -47.76 11.05
C LEU A 421 1.37 -48.32 12.43
N GLN A 422 2.67 -48.33 12.78
CA GLN A 422 3.08 -48.72 14.12
C GLN A 422 2.58 -47.72 15.15
N HIS A 423 2.73 -46.38 14.87
CA HIS A 423 2.25 -45.34 15.74
C HIS A 423 0.71 -45.41 15.96
N PHE A 424 -0.07 -45.68 14.90
CA PHE A 424 -1.52 -45.85 15.03
C PHE A 424 -1.89 -47.03 15.96
N ARG A 425 -1.18 -48.16 15.85
CA ARG A 425 -1.35 -49.27 16.79
C ARG A 425 -1.04 -48.92 18.24
N ASP A 426 0.03 -48.13 18.45
CA ASP A 426 0.47 -47.74 19.79
C ASP A 426 -0.49 -46.78 20.49
N ILE A 427 -1.31 -46.02 19.74
CA ILE A 427 -2.29 -45.06 20.25
C ILE A 427 -3.76 -45.55 20.08
N ASP A 428 -3.96 -46.81 19.71
CA ASP A 428 -5.29 -47.40 19.46
C ASP A 428 -6.12 -46.63 18.41
N HIS A 429 -5.48 -46.05 17.37
CA HIS A 429 -6.15 -45.35 16.29
C HIS A 429 -6.41 -46.28 15.09
N ASP A 430 -7.65 -46.30 14.59
CA ASP A 430 -8.00 -47.05 13.38
C ASP A 430 -7.46 -46.33 12.12
N PRO A 431 -6.52 -46.95 11.37
CA PRO A 431 -5.94 -46.34 10.18
C PRO A 431 -6.95 -46.14 9.03
N SER A 432 -8.15 -46.69 9.10
CA SER A 432 -9.21 -46.41 8.13
C SER A 432 -9.96 -45.09 8.40
N VAL A 433 -9.76 -44.49 9.58
CA VAL A 433 -10.37 -43.21 9.97
C VAL A 433 -9.38 -42.07 9.63
N HIS A 434 -9.66 -41.37 8.54
CA HIS A 434 -8.82 -40.28 8.03
C HIS A 434 -9.18 -38.94 8.70
N ASP A 435 -8.97 -38.85 10.00
CA ASP A 435 -9.23 -37.67 10.83
C ASP A 435 -7.94 -36.82 11.05
N VAL A 436 -8.03 -35.78 11.89
CA VAL A 436 -6.91 -34.91 12.29
C VAL A 436 -5.75 -35.70 12.91
N THR A 437 -6.04 -36.81 13.61
CA THR A 437 -5.01 -37.68 14.20
C THR A 437 -4.19 -38.36 13.11
N TYR A 438 -4.89 -38.92 12.11
CA TYR A 438 -4.28 -39.54 10.94
C TYR A 438 -3.35 -38.60 10.17
N GLU A 439 -3.77 -37.36 9.92
CA GLU A 439 -2.97 -36.37 9.21
C GLU A 439 -1.79 -35.91 10.06
N ASN A 440 -2.05 -35.49 11.30
CA ASN A 440 -1.00 -34.92 12.18
C ASN A 440 0.10 -35.93 12.55
N SER A 441 -0.22 -37.21 12.65
CA SER A 441 0.79 -38.26 12.92
C SER A 441 1.81 -38.35 11.78
N GLN A 442 1.35 -38.30 10.53
CA GLN A 442 2.24 -38.31 9.38
C GLN A 442 3.13 -37.06 9.32
N ALA A 443 2.58 -35.87 9.59
CA ALA A 443 3.34 -34.63 9.58
C ALA A 443 4.42 -34.60 10.69
N ARG A 444 4.09 -35.13 11.89
CA ARG A 444 5.07 -35.22 13.00
C ARG A 444 6.15 -36.24 12.71
N GLU A 445 5.82 -37.39 12.14
CA GLU A 445 6.82 -38.41 11.73
C GLU A 445 7.84 -37.81 10.74
N ARG A 446 7.34 -37.07 9.72
CA ARG A 446 8.22 -36.36 8.77
C ARG A 446 9.15 -35.39 9.49
N THR A 447 8.64 -34.59 10.42
CA THR A 447 9.43 -33.60 11.15
C THR A 447 10.48 -34.25 12.04
N GLN A 448 10.14 -35.33 12.74
CA GLN A 448 11.07 -36.10 13.56
C GLN A 448 12.26 -36.61 12.72
N LEU A 449 11.97 -37.22 11.59
CA LEU A 449 12.99 -37.72 10.67
C LEU A 449 13.94 -36.63 10.17
N LEU A 450 13.39 -35.45 9.81
CA LEU A 450 14.20 -34.31 9.37
C LEU A 450 15.13 -33.82 10.48
N MET A 451 14.63 -33.68 11.72
CA MET A 451 15.40 -33.23 12.88
C MET A 451 16.54 -34.21 13.22
N ASP A 452 16.25 -35.51 13.22
CA ASP A 452 17.23 -36.54 13.55
C ASP A 452 18.33 -36.65 12.47
N VAL A 453 17.95 -36.55 11.18
CA VAL A 453 18.96 -36.53 10.10
C VAL A 453 19.80 -35.26 10.19
N ALA A 454 19.24 -34.11 10.51
CA ALA A 454 20.00 -32.88 10.72
C ALA A 454 21.02 -33.03 11.86
N ASN A 455 20.63 -33.63 12.98
CA ASN A 455 21.53 -33.93 14.10
C ASN A 455 22.68 -34.86 13.68
N GLN A 456 22.37 -35.96 12.96
CA GLN A 456 23.39 -36.91 12.48
C GLN A 456 24.41 -36.26 11.53
N LYS A 457 24.01 -35.22 10.79
CA LYS A 457 24.80 -34.60 9.73
C LYS A 457 25.36 -33.22 10.09
N ASN A 458 25.30 -32.84 11.37
CA ASN A 458 25.68 -31.50 11.83
C ASN A 458 25.06 -30.41 10.96
N GLY A 459 23.75 -30.48 10.79
CA GLY A 459 22.99 -29.62 9.90
C GLY A 459 21.85 -28.92 10.56
N LEU A 460 21.14 -28.08 9.75
CA LEU A 460 19.92 -27.40 10.14
C LEU A 460 18.76 -27.87 9.29
N VAL A 461 17.59 -28.03 9.92
CA VAL A 461 16.32 -28.23 9.21
C VAL A 461 15.81 -26.87 8.71
N ILE A 462 15.62 -26.77 7.40
CA ILE A 462 15.08 -25.58 6.75
C ILE A 462 13.56 -25.70 6.64
N GLY A 463 12.85 -24.73 7.21
CA GLY A 463 11.39 -24.69 7.20
C GLY A 463 10.83 -24.22 5.87
N THR A 464 9.75 -24.86 5.47
CA THR A 464 9.08 -24.62 4.19
C THR A 464 7.77 -23.84 4.33
N GLY A 465 7.17 -23.77 5.53
CA GLY A 465 5.87 -23.12 5.77
C GLY A 465 5.87 -21.64 5.39
N ASP A 466 4.84 -21.22 4.69
CA ASP A 466 4.67 -19.85 4.20
C ASP A 466 3.81 -18.97 5.12
N LEU A 467 3.75 -17.67 4.80
CA LEU A 467 3.02 -16.68 5.60
C LEU A 467 1.51 -16.95 5.65
N SER A 468 0.91 -17.40 4.55
CA SER A 468 -0.54 -17.64 4.45
C SER A 468 -0.98 -18.84 5.29
N GLU A 469 -0.20 -19.91 5.26
CA GLU A 469 -0.41 -21.09 6.11
C GLU A 469 -0.28 -20.72 7.59
N LEU A 470 0.73 -19.92 7.93
CA LEU A 470 0.92 -19.42 9.29
C LEU A 470 -0.25 -18.51 9.74
N ALA A 471 -0.79 -17.68 8.85
CA ALA A 471 -1.93 -16.82 9.16
C ALA A 471 -3.19 -17.64 9.47
N LEU A 472 -3.49 -18.65 8.64
CA LEU A 472 -4.66 -19.52 8.78
C LEU A 472 -4.44 -20.64 9.82
N GLY A 473 -3.21 -20.84 10.29
CA GLY A 473 -2.82 -21.98 11.11
C GLY A 473 -3.01 -23.31 10.38
N TRP A 474 -2.83 -23.31 9.06
CA TRP A 474 -2.93 -24.50 8.21
C TRP A 474 -1.60 -25.25 8.19
N ALA A 475 -1.23 -25.75 9.35
CA ALA A 475 -0.04 -26.54 9.60
C ALA A 475 -0.24 -27.38 10.86
N THR A 476 0.40 -28.53 10.93
CA THR A 476 0.37 -29.39 12.11
C THR A 476 1.25 -28.82 13.21
N TYR A 477 0.67 -28.50 14.37
CA TYR A 477 1.43 -28.07 15.55
C TYR A 477 2.49 -29.13 15.93
N ASN A 478 3.73 -28.69 16.13
CA ASN A 478 4.89 -29.55 16.37
C ASN A 478 5.10 -30.60 15.27
N GLY A 479 4.74 -30.26 14.05
CA GLY A 479 4.96 -31.01 12.83
C GLY A 479 5.61 -30.11 11.77
N ASP A 480 4.98 -29.99 10.62
CA ASP A 480 5.46 -29.21 9.48
C ASP A 480 5.62 -27.72 9.74
N HIS A 481 4.99 -27.15 10.77
CA HIS A 481 5.20 -25.77 11.17
C HIS A 481 6.53 -25.53 11.91
N MET A 482 7.24 -26.59 12.32
CA MET A 482 8.49 -26.52 13.07
C MET A 482 9.71 -26.73 12.18
N SER A 483 10.74 -25.93 12.43
CA SER A 483 12.05 -26.04 11.77
C SER A 483 13.11 -25.33 12.62
N MET A 484 14.37 -25.41 12.19
CA MET A 484 15.45 -24.67 12.83
C MET A 484 15.64 -23.27 12.22
N TYR A 485 15.14 -23.05 11.00
CA TYR A 485 15.09 -21.74 10.33
C TYR A 485 14.04 -21.75 9.20
N GLY A 486 13.03 -20.89 9.30
CA GLY A 486 11.91 -20.81 8.33
C GLY A 486 12.18 -19.76 7.25
N VAL A 487 12.67 -20.17 6.08
CA VAL A 487 13.03 -19.21 5.01
C VAL A 487 11.82 -18.57 4.33
N ASN A 488 10.66 -19.24 4.32
CA ASN A 488 9.43 -18.77 3.67
C ASN A 488 8.43 -18.11 4.63
N GLY A 489 8.71 -18.03 5.92
CA GLY A 489 7.74 -17.58 6.94
C GLY A 489 7.21 -16.15 6.77
N SER A 490 7.81 -15.36 5.89
CA SER A 490 7.38 -14.00 5.53
C SER A 490 6.92 -13.90 4.06
N ILE A 491 6.81 -15.02 3.34
CA ILE A 491 6.41 -15.06 1.93
C ILE A 491 4.99 -15.64 1.84
N PRO A 492 3.98 -14.89 1.38
CA PRO A 492 2.62 -15.41 1.23
C PRO A 492 2.51 -16.38 0.03
N LYS A 493 1.51 -17.26 0.04
CA LYS A 493 1.30 -18.31 -0.96
C LYS A 493 1.26 -17.79 -2.40
N THR A 494 0.60 -16.66 -2.62
CA THR A 494 0.54 -16.01 -3.95
C THR A 494 1.92 -15.61 -4.45
N LEU A 495 2.79 -15.10 -3.56
CA LEU A 495 4.15 -14.73 -3.88
C LEU A 495 5.06 -15.95 -4.06
N VAL A 496 4.86 -17.03 -3.28
CA VAL A 496 5.61 -18.29 -3.45
C VAL A 496 5.48 -18.81 -4.89
N LYS A 497 4.25 -18.93 -5.39
CA LYS A 497 3.97 -19.36 -6.77
C LYS A 497 4.70 -18.49 -7.79
N TYR A 498 4.57 -17.18 -7.62
CA TYR A 498 5.18 -16.20 -8.51
C TYR A 498 6.72 -16.30 -8.53
N LEU A 499 7.36 -16.46 -7.38
CA LEU A 499 8.83 -16.57 -7.28
C LEU A 499 9.36 -17.86 -7.90
N VAL A 500 8.67 -19.00 -7.72
CA VAL A 500 9.05 -20.28 -8.34
C VAL A 500 8.95 -20.18 -9.87
N GLU A 501 7.87 -19.58 -10.40
CA GLU A 501 7.72 -19.32 -11.82
C GLU A 501 8.79 -18.37 -12.37
N TRP A 502 9.13 -17.33 -11.62
CA TRP A 502 10.18 -16.39 -11.99
C TRP A 502 11.56 -17.08 -12.08
N VAL A 503 11.91 -17.96 -11.10
CA VAL A 503 13.15 -18.74 -11.14
C VAL A 503 13.16 -19.68 -12.33
N ALA A 504 12.06 -20.38 -12.60
CA ALA A 504 11.92 -21.25 -13.76
C ALA A 504 12.26 -20.55 -15.08
N ASN A 505 11.84 -19.30 -15.22
CA ASN A 505 12.00 -18.53 -16.44
C ASN A 505 13.32 -17.75 -16.55
N HIS A 506 14.09 -17.56 -15.45
CA HIS A 506 15.24 -16.63 -15.46
C HIS A 506 16.54 -17.16 -14.85
N LYS A 507 16.50 -18.25 -14.07
CA LYS A 507 17.65 -18.62 -13.22
C LYS A 507 18.14 -20.07 -13.35
N VAL A 508 17.44 -20.94 -14.07
CA VAL A 508 17.74 -22.37 -14.18
C VAL A 508 17.87 -22.84 -15.61
N ASP A 509 18.44 -24.03 -15.81
CA ASP A 509 18.50 -24.70 -17.12
C ASP A 509 17.13 -25.26 -17.57
N ASP A 510 17.04 -25.72 -18.81
CA ASP A 510 15.78 -26.20 -19.40
C ASP A 510 15.19 -27.43 -18.67
N ALA A 511 16.02 -28.31 -18.13
CA ALA A 511 15.55 -29.50 -17.42
C ALA A 511 14.88 -29.12 -16.10
N SER A 512 15.56 -28.31 -15.29
CA SER A 512 15.01 -27.75 -14.03
C SER A 512 13.77 -26.88 -14.28
N ARG A 513 13.78 -26.12 -15.39
CA ARG A 513 12.66 -25.27 -15.81
C ARG A 513 11.37 -26.06 -15.98
N LEU A 514 11.41 -27.16 -16.73
CA LEU A 514 10.23 -28.00 -16.98
C LEU A 514 9.66 -28.56 -15.67
N THR A 515 10.49 -29.05 -14.77
CA THR A 515 10.07 -29.57 -13.47
C THR A 515 9.44 -28.45 -12.62
N LEU A 516 10.05 -27.26 -12.57
CA LEU A 516 9.50 -26.13 -11.81
C LEU A 516 8.15 -25.67 -12.35
N LEU A 517 7.97 -25.61 -13.66
CA LEU A 517 6.68 -25.24 -14.28
C LEU A 517 5.61 -26.30 -14.04
N ASP A 518 5.96 -27.61 -14.01
CA ASP A 518 5.03 -28.67 -13.64
C ASP A 518 4.61 -28.58 -12.17
N ILE A 519 5.50 -28.18 -11.28
CA ILE A 519 5.20 -27.93 -9.87
C ILE A 519 4.24 -26.72 -9.75
N VAL A 520 4.49 -25.64 -10.48
CA VAL A 520 3.62 -24.42 -10.51
C VAL A 520 2.21 -24.75 -10.97
N ASP A 521 2.07 -25.70 -11.89
CA ASP A 521 0.77 -26.13 -12.46
C ASP A 521 0.08 -27.23 -11.63
N THR A 522 0.74 -27.74 -10.59
CA THR A 522 0.18 -28.77 -9.71
C THR A 522 -0.80 -28.13 -8.71
N PRO A 523 -2.05 -28.61 -8.60
CA PRO A 523 -3.02 -28.09 -7.63
C PRO A 523 -2.52 -28.26 -6.18
N ILE A 524 -2.75 -27.24 -5.35
CA ILE A 524 -2.41 -27.28 -3.92
C ILE A 524 -3.34 -28.29 -3.22
N SER A 525 -2.76 -29.34 -2.67
CA SER A 525 -3.50 -30.41 -1.98
C SER A 525 -2.80 -30.83 -0.68
N PRO A 526 -3.57 -31.27 0.34
CA PRO A 526 -3.00 -31.92 1.50
C PRO A 526 -2.51 -33.32 1.09
N GLU A 527 -1.20 -33.55 1.09
CA GLU A 527 -0.59 -34.83 0.74
C GLU A 527 -0.70 -35.91 1.84
N LEU A 528 -1.63 -35.73 2.77
CA LEU A 528 -1.78 -36.59 3.95
C LEU A 528 -2.96 -37.56 3.83
N ILE A 529 -3.94 -37.28 2.95
CA ILE A 529 -5.13 -38.11 2.71
C ILE A 529 -4.93 -38.88 1.40
N PRO A 530 -5.23 -40.19 1.38
CA PRO A 530 -5.12 -41.00 0.16
C PRO A 530 -5.96 -40.44 -1.01
N ALA A 531 -5.40 -40.49 -2.22
CA ALA A 531 -6.12 -40.19 -3.46
C ALA A 531 -7.34 -41.13 -3.63
N ASP A 532 -8.24 -40.79 -4.55
CA ASP A 532 -9.36 -41.67 -4.93
C ASP A 532 -8.86 -42.91 -5.73
N GLU A 533 -9.76 -43.84 -6.05
CA GLU A 533 -9.45 -45.06 -6.79
C GLU A 533 -8.86 -44.82 -8.18
N ASN A 534 -9.02 -43.59 -8.72
CA ASN A 534 -8.50 -43.15 -10.01
C ASN A 534 -7.20 -42.33 -9.89
N GLY A 535 -6.63 -42.20 -8.69
CA GLY A 535 -5.43 -41.41 -8.43
C GLY A 535 -5.67 -39.89 -8.37
N ASN A 536 -6.92 -39.41 -8.37
CA ASN A 536 -7.24 -38.00 -8.26
C ASN A 536 -7.21 -37.52 -6.80
N ILE A 537 -6.80 -36.29 -6.62
CA ILE A 537 -6.81 -35.62 -5.34
C ILE A 537 -8.25 -35.46 -4.84
N LYS A 538 -8.63 -36.15 -3.75
CA LYS A 538 -9.97 -36.11 -3.17
C LYS A 538 -10.38 -34.74 -2.65
N GLN A 539 -9.42 -33.92 -2.24
CA GLN A 539 -9.68 -32.67 -1.53
C GLN A 539 -8.60 -31.63 -1.86
N LYS A 540 -9.00 -30.52 -2.44
CA LYS A 540 -8.12 -29.36 -2.60
C LYS A 540 -8.10 -28.60 -1.29
N THR A 541 -6.94 -28.11 -0.89
CA THR A 541 -6.80 -27.27 0.31
C THR A 541 -7.72 -26.05 0.25
N GLU A 542 -7.84 -25.43 -0.91
CA GLU A 542 -8.70 -24.25 -1.10
C GLU A 542 -10.22 -24.54 -0.94
N ASP A 543 -10.67 -25.79 -1.11
CA ASP A 543 -12.06 -26.15 -0.85
C ASP A 543 -12.40 -26.07 0.65
N LEU A 544 -11.41 -26.28 1.50
CA LEU A 544 -11.55 -26.28 2.96
C LEU A 544 -11.29 -24.92 3.61
N VAL A 545 -10.25 -24.24 3.17
CA VAL A 545 -9.80 -22.99 3.78
C VAL A 545 -10.15 -21.77 2.96
N GLY A 546 -10.44 -21.93 1.66
CA GLY A 546 -10.71 -20.87 0.70
C GLY A 546 -9.52 -20.51 -0.16
N PRO A 547 -9.73 -19.69 -1.21
CA PRO A 547 -8.68 -19.24 -2.11
C PRO A 547 -7.61 -18.43 -1.37
N TYR A 548 -6.34 -18.81 -1.53
CA TYR A 548 -5.22 -18.12 -0.87
C TYR A 548 -5.11 -16.66 -1.30
N GLU A 549 -5.46 -16.32 -2.53
CA GLU A 549 -5.41 -14.92 -2.98
C GLU A 549 -6.35 -14.00 -2.18
N LEU A 550 -7.53 -14.50 -1.77
CA LEU A 550 -8.41 -13.76 -0.87
C LEU A 550 -7.80 -13.61 0.53
N HIS A 551 -7.22 -14.69 1.07
CA HIS A 551 -6.61 -14.66 2.39
C HIS A 551 -5.38 -13.77 2.46
N ASP A 552 -4.55 -13.78 1.43
CA ASP A 552 -3.39 -12.89 1.32
C ASP A 552 -3.82 -11.43 1.23
N PHE A 553 -4.86 -11.14 0.45
CA PHE A 553 -5.46 -9.81 0.40
C PHE A 553 -5.99 -9.36 1.78
N PHE A 554 -6.73 -10.22 2.47
CA PHE A 554 -7.27 -9.91 3.81
C PHE A 554 -6.13 -9.70 4.81
N LEU A 555 -5.14 -10.57 4.80
CA LEU A 555 -3.97 -10.51 5.66
C LEU A 555 -3.19 -9.20 5.48
N TYR A 556 -2.98 -8.80 4.22
CA TYR A 556 -2.28 -7.56 3.89
C TYR A 556 -2.99 -6.34 4.48
N HIS A 557 -4.29 -6.19 4.18
CA HIS A 557 -5.05 -5.04 4.64
C HIS A 557 -5.24 -5.02 6.17
N PHE A 558 -5.39 -6.19 6.77
CA PHE A 558 -5.53 -6.31 8.23
C PHE A 558 -4.22 -5.95 8.97
N LEU A 559 -3.10 -6.54 8.57
CA LEU A 559 -1.84 -6.36 9.31
C LEU A 559 -1.07 -5.10 8.91
N ARG A 560 -1.06 -4.77 7.62
CA ARG A 560 -0.29 -3.62 7.13
C ARG A 560 -0.97 -2.30 7.47
N PHE A 561 -2.30 -2.24 7.39
CA PHE A 561 -3.07 -1.02 7.51
C PHE A 561 -4.01 -0.98 8.71
N GLY A 562 -4.16 -2.08 9.47
CA GLY A 562 -5.11 -2.15 10.56
C GLY A 562 -6.57 -2.00 10.12
N SER A 563 -6.88 -2.31 8.87
CA SER A 563 -8.22 -2.13 8.31
C SER A 563 -9.23 -3.03 9.01
N HIS A 564 -10.40 -2.48 9.30
CA HIS A 564 -11.50 -3.22 9.89
C HIS A 564 -12.23 -4.10 8.85
N PRO A 565 -12.93 -5.16 9.26
CA PRO A 565 -13.50 -6.15 8.35
C PRO A 565 -14.39 -5.60 7.24
N SER A 566 -15.27 -4.63 7.53
CA SER A 566 -16.17 -4.05 6.53
C SER A 566 -15.39 -3.28 5.44
N LYS A 567 -14.27 -2.63 5.80
CA LYS A 567 -13.40 -1.97 4.83
C LYS A 567 -12.65 -2.98 3.97
N ILE A 568 -12.12 -4.05 4.58
CA ILE A 568 -11.47 -5.14 3.83
C ILE A 568 -12.44 -5.75 2.83
N TYR A 569 -13.69 -6.00 3.23
CA TYR A 569 -14.73 -6.50 2.36
C TYR A 569 -15.01 -5.55 1.18
N PHE A 570 -15.18 -4.25 1.45
CA PHE A 570 -15.40 -3.22 0.44
C PHE A 570 -14.26 -3.17 -0.59
N LEU A 571 -13.00 -3.23 -0.13
CA LEU A 571 -11.84 -3.26 -1.01
C LEU A 571 -11.77 -4.55 -1.83
N ALA A 572 -12.07 -5.70 -1.21
CA ALA A 572 -12.08 -6.99 -1.89
C ALA A 572 -13.15 -7.08 -2.98
N GLN A 573 -14.34 -6.51 -2.75
CA GLN A 573 -15.38 -6.43 -3.78
C GLN A 573 -14.88 -5.71 -5.05
N LYS A 574 -14.07 -4.67 -4.88
CA LYS A 574 -13.46 -3.93 -5.99
C LYS A 574 -12.31 -4.70 -6.64
N ALA A 575 -11.41 -5.24 -5.83
CA ALA A 575 -10.20 -5.93 -6.30
C ALA A 575 -10.54 -7.21 -7.07
N PHE A 576 -11.55 -7.95 -6.63
CA PHE A 576 -11.94 -9.24 -7.20
C PHE A 576 -13.28 -9.19 -7.98
N ALA A 577 -13.66 -8.00 -8.46
CA ALA A 577 -14.87 -7.83 -9.25
C ALA A 577 -14.85 -8.74 -10.50
N GLY A 578 -15.89 -9.55 -10.68
CA GLY A 578 -15.99 -10.51 -11.79
C GLY A 578 -15.23 -11.84 -11.57
N ILE A 579 -14.47 -11.99 -10.48
CA ILE A 579 -13.78 -13.24 -10.10
C ILE A 579 -14.56 -13.97 -9.00
N TYR A 580 -14.92 -13.25 -7.94
CA TYR A 580 -15.70 -13.80 -6.81
C TYR A 580 -16.97 -12.98 -6.59
N ASP A 581 -18.06 -13.68 -6.24
CA ASP A 581 -19.27 -13.01 -5.79
C ASP A 581 -19.14 -12.51 -4.34
N ASN A 582 -20.04 -11.62 -3.98
CA ASN A 582 -20.04 -10.98 -2.67
C ASN A 582 -20.21 -11.97 -1.50
N ALA A 583 -21.00 -13.03 -1.70
CA ALA A 583 -21.23 -14.05 -0.68
C ALA A 583 -19.96 -14.87 -0.42
N THR A 584 -19.24 -15.22 -1.47
CA THR A 584 -17.95 -15.92 -1.41
C THR A 584 -16.91 -15.09 -0.67
N VAL A 585 -16.75 -13.80 -1.01
CA VAL A 585 -15.83 -12.90 -0.31
C VAL A 585 -16.18 -12.81 1.18
N LYS A 586 -17.46 -12.61 1.52
CA LYS A 586 -17.92 -12.53 2.93
C LYS A 586 -17.65 -13.82 3.68
N LYS A 587 -17.95 -14.99 3.08
CA LYS A 587 -17.71 -16.32 3.67
C LYS A 587 -16.25 -16.52 4.05
N TRP A 588 -15.33 -16.19 3.13
CA TRP A 588 -13.90 -16.42 3.35
C TRP A 588 -13.28 -15.37 4.25
N LEU A 589 -13.78 -14.14 4.28
CA LEU A 589 -13.39 -13.11 5.25
C LEU A 589 -13.76 -13.55 6.69
N TYR A 590 -14.97 -14.12 6.88
CA TYR A 590 -15.39 -14.69 8.17
C TYR A 590 -14.46 -15.84 8.58
N THR A 591 -14.17 -16.76 7.65
CA THR A 591 -13.28 -17.89 7.88
C THR A 591 -11.87 -17.43 8.23
N PHE A 592 -11.34 -16.41 7.53
CA PHE A 592 -10.03 -15.80 7.82
C PHE A 592 -9.95 -15.33 9.27
N PHE A 593 -10.82 -14.44 9.71
CA PHE A 593 -10.76 -13.89 11.07
C PHE A 593 -10.97 -14.97 12.13
N ARG A 594 -11.93 -15.89 11.93
CA ARG A 594 -12.13 -16.99 12.86
C ARG A 594 -10.86 -17.83 13.03
N ARG A 595 -10.24 -18.26 11.93
CA ARG A 595 -9.03 -19.07 11.97
C ARG A 595 -7.83 -18.29 12.47
N PHE A 596 -7.65 -17.07 12.03
CA PHE A 596 -6.54 -16.22 12.45
C PHE A 596 -6.46 -16.09 13.97
N PHE A 597 -7.56 -15.89 14.65
CA PHE A 597 -7.62 -15.83 16.11
C PHE A 597 -7.46 -17.22 16.76
N GLN A 598 -8.22 -18.21 16.34
CA GLN A 598 -8.20 -19.55 16.93
C GLN A 598 -6.83 -20.24 16.83
N GLN A 599 -6.03 -19.92 15.82
CA GLN A 599 -4.76 -20.58 15.55
C GLN A 599 -3.53 -19.80 16.07
N GLN A 600 -3.72 -18.73 16.84
CA GLN A 600 -2.61 -17.92 17.36
C GLN A 600 -1.60 -18.72 18.17
N PHE A 601 -2.02 -19.73 18.93
CA PHE A 601 -1.11 -20.55 19.74
C PHE A 601 -0.01 -21.22 18.89
N LYS A 602 -0.29 -21.55 17.63
CA LYS A 602 0.72 -22.10 16.70
C LYS A 602 1.78 -21.06 16.36
N ARG A 603 1.38 -19.80 16.22
CA ARG A 603 2.30 -18.70 15.90
C ARG A 603 3.20 -18.29 17.06
N SER A 604 2.79 -18.56 18.29
CA SER A 604 3.58 -18.22 19.50
C SER A 604 4.94 -18.89 19.55
N CYS A 605 5.14 -20.01 18.85
CA CYS A 605 6.39 -20.78 18.82
C CYS A 605 7.03 -20.86 17.43
N LEU A 606 6.74 -19.89 16.55
CA LEU A 606 7.31 -19.90 15.19
C LEU A 606 8.85 -19.89 15.21
N PRO A 607 9.49 -20.67 14.33
CA PRO A 607 10.93 -20.62 14.09
C PRO A 607 11.40 -19.22 13.71
N ASP A 608 12.70 -18.96 13.87
CA ASP A 608 13.33 -17.79 13.29
C ASP A 608 13.28 -17.86 11.77
N GLY A 609 13.19 -16.70 11.13
CA GLY A 609 13.20 -16.55 9.68
C GLY A 609 13.37 -15.08 9.28
N PRO A 610 13.76 -14.80 8.03
CA PRO A 610 13.94 -13.43 7.56
C PRO A 610 12.59 -12.74 7.35
N LYS A 611 12.51 -11.45 7.73
CA LYS A 611 11.41 -10.59 7.31
C LYS A 611 11.72 -10.07 5.92
N VAL A 612 10.89 -10.43 4.94
CA VAL A 612 11.06 -10.02 3.54
C VAL A 612 10.15 -8.84 3.18
N GLY A 613 8.86 -8.97 3.42
CA GLY A 613 7.86 -7.96 3.09
C GLY A 613 7.50 -7.05 4.27
N SER A 614 6.57 -6.14 4.03
CA SER A 614 6.03 -5.23 5.05
C SER A 614 5.18 -5.93 6.11
N VAL A 615 4.72 -7.16 5.85
CA VAL A 615 3.89 -7.98 6.73
C VAL A 615 4.67 -9.23 7.16
N SER A 616 4.64 -9.54 8.44
CA SER A 616 5.21 -10.75 9.04
C SER A 616 4.40 -11.14 10.27
N LEU A 617 4.45 -12.42 10.64
CA LEU A 617 3.74 -12.98 11.80
C LEU A 617 4.71 -13.41 12.92
N SER A 618 5.97 -12.95 12.86
CA SER A 618 6.95 -13.26 13.90
C SER A 618 6.49 -12.78 15.27
N PRO A 619 6.39 -13.68 16.28
CA PRO A 619 5.98 -13.30 17.64
C PRO A 619 7.03 -12.46 18.37
N ARG A 620 8.25 -12.37 17.84
CA ARG A 620 9.37 -11.64 18.46
C ARG A 620 9.28 -10.13 18.21
N GLY A 621 8.61 -9.68 17.14
CA GLY A 621 8.57 -8.26 16.81
C GLY A 621 7.32 -7.80 16.06
N ASP A 622 6.91 -8.52 15.02
CA ASP A 622 5.92 -8.03 14.07
C ASP A 622 4.47 -8.17 14.56
N TRP A 623 4.11 -9.35 15.09
CA TRP A 623 2.74 -9.61 15.53
C TRP A 623 2.70 -10.28 16.90
N ARG A 624 2.32 -9.52 17.92
CA ARG A 624 2.20 -9.98 19.30
C ARG A 624 0.74 -10.01 19.70
N MET A 625 0.14 -11.17 19.67
CA MET A 625 -1.27 -11.37 20.02
C MET A 625 -1.37 -12.47 21.10
N PRO A 626 -2.21 -12.32 22.14
CA PRO A 626 -2.49 -13.38 23.09
C PRO A 626 -3.12 -14.58 22.37
N SER A 627 -2.74 -15.80 22.77
CA SER A 627 -3.25 -17.03 22.15
C SER A 627 -4.71 -17.30 22.44
N ASP A 628 -5.26 -16.68 23.46
CA ASP A 628 -6.64 -16.78 23.94
C ASP A 628 -7.51 -15.56 23.60
N ALA A 629 -7.02 -14.67 22.74
CA ALA A 629 -7.82 -13.56 22.22
C ALA A 629 -9.02 -14.07 21.40
N VAL A 630 -10.18 -13.46 21.58
CA VAL A 630 -11.42 -13.84 20.91
C VAL A 630 -11.73 -12.94 19.70
N SER A 631 -12.23 -13.54 18.63
CA SER A 631 -12.54 -12.87 17.36
C SER A 631 -13.92 -12.20 17.30
N ARG A 632 -14.69 -12.20 18.40
CA ARG A 632 -16.10 -11.82 18.40
C ARG A 632 -16.38 -10.46 17.73
N LEU A 633 -15.61 -9.42 18.05
CA LEU A 633 -15.83 -8.09 17.48
C LEU A 633 -15.71 -8.06 15.95
N TRP A 634 -14.72 -8.75 15.40
CA TRP A 634 -14.50 -8.84 13.95
C TRP A 634 -15.59 -9.66 13.27
N LEU A 635 -16.00 -10.77 13.86
CA LEU A 635 -17.03 -11.66 13.28
C LEU A 635 -18.42 -11.00 13.30
N GLU A 636 -18.81 -10.33 14.40
CA GLU A 636 -20.06 -9.57 14.48
C GLU A 636 -20.11 -8.43 13.44
N GLU A 637 -18.98 -7.77 13.17
CA GLU A 637 -18.91 -6.74 12.13
C GLU A 637 -19.15 -7.34 10.74
N ILE A 638 -18.56 -8.51 10.44
CA ILE A 638 -18.76 -9.20 9.15
C ILE A 638 -20.22 -9.65 9.01
N GLU A 639 -20.82 -10.16 10.05
CA GLU A 639 -22.22 -10.60 10.05
C GLU A 639 -23.19 -9.48 9.67
N ARG A 640 -22.90 -8.23 10.11
CA ARG A 640 -23.69 -7.02 9.82
C ARG A 640 -23.53 -6.48 8.39
N ILE A 641 -22.58 -7.01 7.62
CA ILE A 641 -22.41 -6.62 6.21
C ILE A 641 -23.62 -7.14 5.41
N ASN A 642 -24.35 -6.24 4.77
CA ASN A 642 -25.39 -6.60 3.81
C ASN A 642 -24.73 -6.99 2.47
N ILE A 643 -25.19 -8.10 1.87
CA ILE A 643 -24.71 -8.63 0.58
C ILE A 643 -25.49 -7.99 -0.55
#